data_f84560210a0192860fe583e69efd8edb
#
_entry.id   f84560210a0192860fe583e69efd8edb
#
_cell.length_a   1.000
_cell.length_b   1.000
_cell.length_c   1.000
_cell.angle_alpha   90.00
_cell.angle_beta   90.00
_cell.angle_gamma   90.00
#
_symmetry.space_group_name_H-M   'P 1'
#
loop_
_entity.id
_entity.type
_entity.pdbx_description
1 polymer ?
#
loop_
_entity_poly.entity_id
_entity_poly.type
_entity_poly.pdbx_seq_one_letter_code
_entity_poly.pdbx_strand_id
1 'polypeptide(L)'
;MISGFANFIANLKNEFNSDYIVFALDSKGKTFRSDIDPNYKANRPEPPKALLDQLPVCIEMIEKMRLCSFCQEGYEADDIIASFVKKYSKNMQINIVTHDKDLYQLIGENVRVYSPAKKMLYDRDGCFEKYGVWPEQVRDFLGICGDSADNIPGIKGIGEKGAKKLLENFGSLEKIYENIDNLPQNRQKDLLIEGKENAFMSKKLASLYDGLEVPDLLGAEFPTENPLLKITEILKEYNLNRILSALENSKDTDKTLNFKAITVSTKAQADKILNDLENVKEIAFDTETTSVDSHNAKIVGFSFCWDEKSSFYVPLAHSYLGAPDMLDKNMAKRLIEAIYTKFIIGQNLKYDFRIVRNNFGLNPPAKYADTMILAWLMDPDNSVGMDNLAKRYFDYDTIKFENVVKKGENFSSVDVKNAANYASEDAWITLKFYKKFCGILSTELLDLAKNLEFPFIKVLLNMEENGIKMDISSLKEMINEIAEQLKILTNEIYDLSGENFNINSTKQLGEVLFEHLGLPAKKKTKTGYSTNESALSAISDLHAVVPKILTYRELYKLQSTYTEPLLALALKNDENRIFSNFLQTGTSTGRLSSKNPNLQNIPAHGSMAVQMRNCFVSKDGFSFVGLDYSQIELRLLAHFSLDKELLRAFREDEDIHSRTAISIFGTSDKEKRAVAKTINFGLIYGMGASKLSNELGISRSDAKDYIEKYFKAFASIKNFMENLKSEAKKNGYTTTLFGRKRYFDFANATPMQFAMYERESVNTKFQGSAADIIKKAMVEISPFLNENARLLLQIHDELIFEVRDDISESFGKKMQEIMQNVVKLNVPLKTSLSINKRWGDLK
;
A
#
# COMPACT_ATOMS: atom_id res chain seq x y z
N MET A 1 23.42 -2.31 -2.18
CA MET A 1 24.12 -1.67 -1.06
C MET A 1 24.23 -0.16 -1.26
N ILE A 2 24.78 0.33 -2.39
CA ILE A 2 24.99 1.79 -2.68
C ILE A 2 23.71 2.61 -2.47
N SER A 3 22.58 2.20 -3.04
CA SER A 3 21.29 2.91 -2.87
C SER A 3 20.83 2.93 -1.41
N GLY A 4 20.96 1.81 -0.68
CA GLY A 4 20.63 1.73 0.76
C GLY A 4 21.51 2.65 1.61
N PHE A 5 22.81 2.69 1.31
CA PHE A 5 23.75 3.55 1.99
C PHE A 5 23.49 5.04 1.71
N ALA A 6 23.26 5.42 0.45
CA ALA A 6 22.92 6.79 0.10
C ALA A 6 21.59 7.26 0.74
N ASN A 7 20.56 6.39 0.77
CA ASN A 7 19.31 6.69 1.48
C ASN A 7 19.49 6.80 3.00
N PHE A 8 20.36 5.98 3.59
CA PHE A 8 20.71 6.09 5.00
C PHE A 8 21.33 7.45 5.31
N ILE A 9 22.33 7.89 4.53
CA ILE A 9 22.94 9.22 4.68
C ILE A 9 21.93 10.34 4.50
N ALA A 10 21.04 10.23 3.52
CA ALA A 10 19.98 11.23 3.26
C ALA A 10 19.05 11.45 4.46
N ASN A 11 18.75 10.38 5.21
CA ASN A 11 17.82 10.41 6.33
C ASN A 11 18.51 10.63 7.69
N LEU A 12 19.83 10.50 7.76
CA LEU A 12 20.57 10.49 9.01
C LEU A 12 20.37 11.74 9.86
N LYS A 13 20.37 12.92 9.23
CA LYS A 13 20.17 14.21 9.90
C LYS A 13 18.74 14.35 10.46
N ASN A 14 17.75 13.77 9.81
CA ASN A 14 16.36 13.80 10.25
C ASN A 14 16.06 12.78 11.35
N GLU A 15 16.79 11.65 11.38
CA GLU A 15 16.60 10.61 12.40
C GLU A 15 17.41 10.91 13.67
N PHE A 16 18.58 11.55 13.53
CA PHE A 16 19.47 11.90 14.65
C PHE A 16 19.97 13.34 14.51
N ASN A 17 19.66 14.16 15.48
CA ASN A 17 20.25 15.49 15.60
C ASN A 17 21.64 15.38 16.27
N SER A 18 22.59 14.74 15.56
CA SER A 18 23.91 14.42 16.09
C SER A 18 24.97 15.45 15.66
N ASP A 19 25.85 15.81 16.59
CA ASP A 19 26.96 16.73 16.34
C ASP A 19 28.12 16.04 15.59
N TYR A 20 28.28 14.74 15.79
CA TYR A 20 29.39 13.92 15.24
C TYR A 20 28.88 12.65 14.57
N ILE A 21 29.65 12.18 13.59
CA ILE A 21 29.43 10.88 12.93
C ILE A 21 30.76 10.20 12.65
N VAL A 22 30.84 8.91 12.98
CA VAL A 22 32.02 8.06 12.69
C VAL A 22 31.55 6.75 12.07
N PHE A 23 32.18 6.32 10.99
CA PHE A 23 32.02 5.02 10.36
C PHE A 23 33.13 4.08 10.81
N ALA A 24 32.80 3.03 11.56
CA ALA A 24 33.75 1.95 11.89
C ALA A 24 33.78 0.95 10.74
N LEU A 25 34.96 0.62 10.23
CA LEU A 25 35.15 -0.27 9.10
C LEU A 25 35.95 -1.50 9.52
N ASP A 26 35.55 -2.68 9.03
CA ASP A 26 36.29 -3.92 9.23
C ASP A 26 37.63 -3.89 8.49
N SER A 27 38.68 -4.41 9.12
CA SER A 27 40.00 -4.58 8.50
C SER A 27 40.01 -5.79 7.57
N LYS A 28 40.89 -5.75 6.56
CA LYS A 28 41.12 -6.92 5.70
C LYS A 28 42.07 -7.89 6.43
N GLY A 29 41.68 -9.15 6.51
CA GLY A 29 42.57 -10.21 7.04
C GLY A 29 42.05 -10.85 8.33
N LYS A 30 42.95 -11.59 9.00
CA LYS A 30 42.61 -12.26 10.26
C LYS A 30 42.61 -11.27 11.42
N THR A 31 41.63 -11.44 12.31
CA THR A 31 41.54 -10.68 13.56
C THR A 31 42.09 -11.51 14.73
N PHE A 32 42.38 -10.89 15.86
CA PHE A 32 42.83 -11.57 17.07
C PHE A 32 41.93 -12.72 17.52
N ARG A 33 40.60 -12.69 17.12
CA ARG A 33 39.69 -13.78 17.43
C ARG A 33 40.00 -15.06 16.68
N SER A 34 40.60 -14.97 15.50
CA SER A 34 41.10 -16.14 14.75
C SER A 34 42.26 -16.83 15.45
N ASP A 35 43.01 -16.13 16.33
CA ASP A 35 44.07 -16.70 17.15
C ASP A 35 43.50 -17.42 18.38
N ILE A 36 42.31 -17.02 18.86
CA ILE A 36 41.59 -17.67 19.96
C ILE A 36 40.94 -18.97 19.48
N ASP A 37 40.22 -18.90 18.34
CA ASP A 37 39.62 -20.08 17.67
C ASP A 37 39.78 -19.95 16.15
N PRO A 38 40.58 -20.83 15.50
CA PRO A 38 40.70 -20.84 14.04
C PRO A 38 39.38 -21.06 13.27
N ASN A 39 38.38 -21.61 13.92
CA ASN A 39 37.06 -21.83 13.32
C ASN A 39 36.12 -20.61 13.46
N TYR A 40 36.52 -19.54 14.12
CA TYR A 40 35.72 -18.32 14.25
C TYR A 40 35.35 -17.79 12.85
N LYS A 41 34.05 -17.59 12.64
CA LYS A 41 33.44 -17.15 11.34
C LYS A 41 33.70 -18.07 10.12
N ALA A 42 34.24 -19.30 10.32
CA ALA A 42 34.56 -20.23 9.24
C ALA A 42 33.31 -20.69 8.46
N ASN A 43 32.15 -20.67 9.07
CA ASN A 43 30.85 -21.05 8.46
C ASN A 43 30.17 -19.92 7.70
N ARG A 44 30.72 -18.70 7.69
CA ARG A 44 30.12 -17.59 6.93
C ARG A 44 30.26 -17.86 5.43
N PRO A 45 29.15 -17.89 4.66
CA PRO A 45 29.23 -17.98 3.20
C PRO A 45 29.96 -16.75 2.65
N GLU A 46 30.71 -16.92 1.57
CA GLU A 46 31.28 -15.77 0.86
C GLU A 46 30.17 -14.78 0.47
N PRO A 47 30.36 -13.48 0.72
CA PRO A 47 29.39 -12.48 0.30
C PRO A 47 29.17 -12.55 -1.21
N PRO A 48 27.92 -12.34 -1.68
CA PRO A 48 27.64 -12.28 -3.12
C PRO A 48 28.59 -11.31 -3.83
N LYS A 49 29.10 -11.67 -5.00
CA LYS A 49 30.02 -10.85 -5.79
C LYS A 49 29.54 -9.41 -5.97
N ALA A 50 28.23 -9.24 -6.24
CA ALA A 50 27.60 -7.93 -6.36
C ALA A 50 27.70 -7.06 -5.08
N LEU A 51 27.82 -7.66 -3.90
CA LEU A 51 28.05 -6.94 -2.65
C LEU A 51 29.51 -6.51 -2.51
N LEU A 52 30.42 -7.41 -2.86
CA LEU A 52 31.86 -7.13 -2.86
C LEU A 52 32.24 -6.02 -3.85
N ASP A 53 31.60 -5.99 -5.02
CA ASP A 53 31.82 -4.95 -6.03
C ASP A 53 31.29 -3.57 -5.59
N GLN A 54 30.27 -3.51 -4.70
CA GLN A 54 29.68 -2.27 -4.22
C GLN A 54 30.30 -1.69 -2.95
N LEU A 55 30.98 -2.50 -2.14
CA LEU A 55 31.59 -2.05 -0.89
C LEU A 55 32.65 -0.96 -1.12
N PRO A 56 33.60 -1.11 -2.07
CA PRO A 56 34.58 -0.06 -2.37
C PRO A 56 33.94 1.28 -2.74
N VAL A 57 32.82 1.24 -3.49
CA VAL A 57 32.08 2.45 -3.86
C VAL A 57 31.48 3.13 -2.64
N CYS A 58 30.93 2.38 -1.67
CA CYS A 58 30.44 2.96 -0.43
C CYS A 58 31.55 3.60 0.41
N ILE A 59 32.74 3.00 0.41
CA ILE A 59 33.93 3.59 1.09
C ILE A 59 34.35 4.88 0.36
N GLU A 60 34.43 4.86 -0.96
CA GLU A 60 34.69 6.06 -1.77
C GLU A 60 33.66 7.17 -1.51
N MET A 61 32.38 6.81 -1.33
CA MET A 61 31.33 7.77 -0.97
C MET A 61 31.63 8.43 0.38
N ILE A 62 32.02 7.65 1.41
CA ILE A 62 32.38 8.19 2.74
C ILE A 62 33.54 9.19 2.61
N GLU A 63 34.59 8.82 1.87
CA GLU A 63 35.76 9.66 1.64
C GLU A 63 35.43 10.98 0.91
N LYS A 64 34.71 10.88 -0.21
CA LYS A 64 34.29 12.05 -1.02
C LYS A 64 33.35 12.97 -0.24
N MET A 65 32.47 12.41 0.58
CA MET A 65 31.59 13.17 1.48
C MET A 65 32.36 13.82 2.63
N ARG A 66 33.63 13.45 2.84
CA ARG A 66 34.50 13.84 3.96
C ARG A 66 33.87 13.49 5.32
N LEU A 67 33.27 12.32 5.40
CA LEU A 67 32.78 11.76 6.65
C LEU A 67 33.90 10.97 7.33
N CYS A 68 33.95 11.05 8.65
CA CYS A 68 34.99 10.37 9.41
C CYS A 68 34.77 8.85 9.34
N SER A 69 35.85 8.14 8.97
CA SER A 69 35.87 6.66 9.05
C SER A 69 37.14 6.19 9.75
N PHE A 70 37.04 5.07 10.45
CA PHE A 70 38.15 4.49 11.14
C PHE A 70 38.21 2.98 10.93
N CYS A 71 39.42 2.47 10.65
CA CYS A 71 39.71 1.04 10.45
C CYS A 71 41.02 0.72 11.16
N GLN A 72 41.08 -0.38 11.91
CA GLN A 72 42.29 -0.83 12.60
C GLN A 72 42.65 -2.25 12.20
N GLU A 73 43.82 -2.48 11.67
CA GLU A 73 44.30 -3.81 11.27
C GLU A 73 44.31 -4.78 12.48
N GLY A 74 43.84 -6.00 12.27
CA GLY A 74 43.74 -7.05 13.28
C GLY A 74 42.51 -6.97 14.20
N TYR A 75 41.61 -5.95 14.01
CA TYR A 75 40.40 -5.75 14.79
C TYR A 75 39.17 -5.62 13.89
N GLU A 76 38.02 -5.87 14.49
CA GLU A 76 36.71 -5.74 13.81
C GLU A 76 36.11 -4.37 14.08
N ALA A 77 35.18 -3.94 13.23
CA ALA A 77 34.43 -2.68 13.40
C ALA A 77 33.80 -2.56 14.79
N ASP A 78 33.34 -3.68 15.35
CA ASP A 78 32.68 -3.74 16.65
C ASP A 78 33.65 -3.38 17.81
N ASP A 79 34.94 -3.76 17.70
CA ASP A 79 35.97 -3.38 18.69
C ASP A 79 36.29 -1.90 18.59
N ILE A 80 36.26 -1.34 17.39
CA ILE A 80 36.40 0.09 17.15
C ILE A 80 35.24 0.84 17.82
N ILE A 81 34.02 0.41 17.62
CA ILE A 81 32.83 1.00 18.24
C ILE A 81 32.93 0.92 19.77
N ALA A 82 33.33 -0.23 20.33
CA ALA A 82 33.48 -0.41 21.76
C ALA A 82 34.54 0.58 22.35
N SER A 83 35.62 0.81 21.62
CA SER A 83 36.66 1.74 22.03
C SER A 83 36.23 3.21 21.98
N PHE A 84 35.45 3.60 20.97
CA PHE A 84 34.78 4.92 20.93
C PHE A 84 33.78 5.08 22.09
N VAL A 85 32.98 4.07 22.37
CA VAL A 85 32.01 4.08 23.48
C VAL A 85 32.72 4.28 24.80
N LYS A 86 33.81 3.54 25.05
CA LYS A 86 34.63 3.67 26.29
C LYS A 86 35.24 5.07 26.46
N LYS A 87 35.72 5.65 25.35
CA LYS A 87 36.37 6.98 25.39
C LYS A 87 35.35 8.11 25.64
N TYR A 88 34.16 8.05 25.01
CA TYR A 88 33.26 9.19 24.92
C TYR A 88 31.92 9.07 25.70
N SER A 89 31.49 7.88 26.12
CA SER A 89 30.17 7.68 26.74
C SER A 89 29.94 8.42 28.07
N LYS A 90 31.05 8.82 28.76
CA LYS A 90 30.93 9.61 30.00
C LYS A 90 30.46 11.04 29.78
N ASN A 91 30.72 11.61 28.61
CA ASN A 91 30.50 13.02 28.31
C ASN A 91 29.55 13.27 27.16
N MET A 92 29.14 12.21 26.44
CA MET A 92 28.32 12.30 25.23
C MET A 92 27.26 11.20 25.17
N GLN A 93 26.14 11.49 24.55
CA GLN A 93 25.17 10.46 24.14
C GLN A 93 25.64 9.82 22.85
N ILE A 94 25.63 8.50 22.80
CA ILE A 94 26.10 7.71 21.66
C ILE A 94 24.96 6.84 21.14
N ASN A 95 24.65 6.97 19.86
CA ASN A 95 23.72 6.09 19.15
C ASN A 95 24.52 5.18 18.22
N ILE A 96 24.56 3.90 18.53
CA ILE A 96 25.22 2.86 17.70
C ILE A 96 24.21 2.39 16.68
N VAL A 97 24.49 2.62 15.39
CA VAL A 97 23.60 2.19 14.29
C VAL A 97 24.06 0.85 13.76
N THR A 98 23.32 -0.21 14.09
CA THR A 98 23.71 -1.58 13.75
C THR A 98 22.52 -2.54 13.68
N HIS A 99 22.76 -3.70 13.02
CA HIS A 99 21.92 -4.89 13.11
C HIS A 99 22.51 -5.96 14.01
N ASP A 100 23.78 -5.79 14.41
CA ASP A 100 24.50 -6.79 15.19
C ASP A 100 24.03 -6.83 16.65
N LYS A 101 23.76 -8.05 17.14
CA LYS A 101 23.32 -8.28 18.52
C LYS A 101 24.44 -8.13 19.55
N ASP A 102 25.69 -8.32 19.11
CA ASP A 102 26.83 -8.30 19.99
C ASP A 102 27.09 -6.90 20.54
N LEU A 103 26.74 -5.86 19.77
CA LEU A 103 26.89 -4.46 20.17
C LEU A 103 25.89 -4.03 21.27
N TYR A 104 24.86 -4.85 21.59
CA TYR A 104 23.95 -4.56 22.70
C TYR A 104 24.63 -4.66 24.08
N GLN A 105 25.79 -5.34 24.18
CA GLN A 105 26.62 -5.34 25.40
C GLN A 105 27.17 -3.96 25.76
N LEU A 106 27.17 -2.98 24.81
CA LEU A 106 27.63 -1.62 25.00
C LEU A 106 26.57 -0.65 25.51
N ILE A 107 25.31 -1.05 25.56
CA ILE A 107 24.22 -0.18 26.02
C ILE A 107 24.43 0.19 27.48
N GLY A 108 24.31 1.49 27.76
CA GLY A 108 24.49 2.07 29.08
C GLY A 108 23.65 3.32 29.27
N GLU A 109 23.97 4.12 30.28
CA GLU A 109 23.24 5.36 30.61
C GLU A 109 23.19 6.34 29.42
N ASN A 110 24.31 6.50 28.72
CA ASN A 110 24.47 7.41 27.59
C ASN A 110 24.66 6.69 26.24
N VAL A 111 24.45 5.39 26.18
CA VAL A 111 24.69 4.58 24.97
C VAL A 111 23.43 3.80 24.61
N ARG A 112 22.98 3.94 23.38
CA ARG A 112 21.81 3.27 22.81
C ARG A 112 22.16 2.61 21.50
N VAL A 113 21.41 1.57 21.11
CA VAL A 113 21.54 0.88 19.83
C VAL A 113 20.32 1.18 18.97
N TYR A 114 20.52 1.70 17.78
CA TYR A 114 19.48 1.92 16.78
C TYR A 114 19.50 0.80 15.75
N SER A 115 18.32 0.20 15.53
CA SER A 115 18.12 -0.83 14.50
C SER A 115 17.48 -0.20 13.26
N PRO A 116 18.19 0.01 12.14
CA PRO A 116 17.66 0.60 10.92
C PRO A 116 16.48 -0.16 10.33
N ALA A 117 16.48 -1.51 10.41
CA ALA A 117 15.41 -2.34 9.88
C ALA A 117 14.09 -2.21 10.63
N LYS A 118 14.15 -1.94 11.94
CA LYS A 118 12.96 -1.77 12.79
C LYS A 118 12.62 -0.30 13.06
N LYS A 119 13.51 0.63 12.70
CA LYS A 119 13.46 2.06 13.06
C LYS A 119 13.21 2.27 14.56
N MET A 120 13.91 1.49 15.40
CA MET A 120 13.75 1.51 16.85
C MET A 120 15.10 1.74 17.53
N LEU A 121 15.07 2.59 18.56
CA LEU A 121 16.18 2.84 19.45
C LEU A 121 16.03 1.96 20.69
N TYR A 122 17.06 1.20 21.04
CA TYR A 122 17.09 0.30 22.20
C TYR A 122 18.00 0.87 23.27
N ASP A 123 17.43 1.04 24.43
CA ASP A 123 18.11 1.33 25.69
C ASP A 123 18.25 0.03 26.53
N ARG A 124 18.53 0.16 27.80
CA ARG A 124 18.71 -0.94 28.74
C ARG A 124 17.48 -1.83 28.84
N ASP A 125 16.31 -1.21 29.00
CA ASP A 125 15.02 -1.93 29.11
C ASP A 125 14.65 -2.58 27.78
N GLY A 126 14.85 -1.89 26.66
CA GLY A 126 14.65 -2.42 25.32
C GLY A 126 15.57 -3.59 24.99
N CYS A 127 16.80 -3.63 25.53
CA CYS A 127 17.69 -4.79 25.43
C CYS A 127 17.09 -6.00 26.19
N PHE A 128 16.60 -5.78 27.39
CA PHE A 128 15.99 -6.83 28.19
C PHE A 128 14.69 -7.35 27.57
N GLU A 129 13.82 -6.47 27.08
CA GLU A 129 12.58 -6.87 26.37
C GLU A 129 12.89 -7.72 25.14
N LYS A 130 13.95 -7.37 24.39
CA LYS A 130 14.32 -8.05 23.15
C LYS A 130 15.01 -9.39 23.37
N TYR A 131 15.99 -9.42 24.25
CA TYR A 131 16.86 -10.59 24.43
C TYR A 131 16.62 -11.36 25.73
N GLY A 132 15.89 -10.78 26.70
CA GLY A 132 15.61 -11.37 28.03
C GLY A 132 16.85 -11.42 28.92
N VAL A 133 17.84 -10.59 28.63
CA VAL A 133 19.06 -10.40 29.44
C VAL A 133 19.44 -8.92 29.44
N TRP A 134 20.12 -8.46 30.47
CA TRP A 134 20.63 -7.11 30.57
C TRP A 134 21.87 -6.89 29.69
N PRO A 135 22.19 -5.66 29.29
CA PRO A 135 23.35 -5.37 28.43
C PRO A 135 24.65 -5.99 28.95
N GLU A 136 24.93 -5.88 30.24
CA GLU A 136 26.10 -6.46 30.89
C GLU A 136 26.15 -7.99 30.87
N GLN A 137 25.02 -8.65 30.62
CA GLN A 137 24.90 -10.11 30.55
C GLN A 137 24.95 -10.65 29.10
N VAL A 138 24.93 -9.77 28.08
CA VAL A 138 24.89 -10.21 26.66
C VAL A 138 26.08 -11.10 26.30
N ARG A 139 27.31 -10.76 26.73
CA ARG A 139 28.48 -11.59 26.51
C ARG A 139 28.44 -12.94 27.21
N ASP A 140 27.88 -13.00 28.44
CA ASP A 140 27.66 -14.24 29.18
C ASP A 140 26.59 -15.11 28.52
N PHE A 141 25.54 -14.46 28.03
CA PHE A 141 24.46 -15.11 27.28
C PHE A 141 24.99 -15.79 26.01
N LEU A 142 25.81 -15.08 25.21
CA LEU A 142 26.47 -15.63 24.04
C LEU A 142 27.51 -16.69 24.39
N GLY A 143 28.22 -16.55 25.53
CA GLY A 143 29.11 -17.55 26.07
C GLY A 143 28.41 -18.87 26.35
N ILE A 144 27.16 -18.83 26.84
CA ILE A 144 26.39 -20.03 27.17
C ILE A 144 25.66 -20.62 25.93
N CYS A 145 24.90 -19.79 25.18
CA CYS A 145 24.10 -20.33 24.08
C CYS A 145 24.85 -20.42 22.73
N GLY A 146 26.04 -19.77 22.63
CA GLY A 146 26.80 -19.68 21.39
C GLY A 146 26.15 -18.72 20.36
N ASP A 147 26.81 -18.61 19.21
CA ASP A 147 26.31 -17.95 18.01
C ASP A 147 26.68 -18.72 16.74
N SER A 148 25.66 -19.25 16.09
CA SER A 148 25.83 -20.01 14.85
C SER A 148 26.28 -19.15 13.67
N ALA A 149 25.99 -17.84 13.69
CA ALA A 149 26.40 -16.91 12.63
C ALA A 149 27.92 -16.68 12.62
N ASP A 150 28.50 -16.59 13.80
CA ASP A 150 29.93 -16.37 13.99
C ASP A 150 30.71 -17.63 14.38
N ASN A 151 30.02 -18.76 14.31
CA ASN A 151 30.56 -20.07 14.67
C ASN A 151 31.13 -20.11 16.12
N ILE A 152 30.45 -19.40 17.03
CA ILE A 152 30.73 -19.41 18.47
C ILE A 152 30.00 -20.62 19.08
N PRO A 153 30.73 -21.60 19.67
CA PRO A 153 30.15 -22.91 19.98
C PRO A 153 29.16 -22.90 21.15
N GLY A 154 29.39 -22.08 22.18
CA GLY A 154 28.60 -22.12 23.41
C GLY A 154 28.67 -23.45 24.14
N ILE A 155 27.67 -23.73 24.98
CA ILE A 155 27.49 -25.03 25.66
C ILE A 155 26.53 -25.88 24.85
N LYS A 156 27.04 -26.97 24.28
CA LYS A 156 26.23 -27.87 23.45
C LYS A 156 25.04 -28.42 24.23
N GLY A 157 23.81 -28.14 23.76
CA GLY A 157 22.57 -28.59 24.39
C GLY A 157 21.92 -27.55 25.32
N ILE A 158 22.55 -26.39 25.56
CA ILE A 158 21.95 -25.25 26.28
C ILE A 158 21.67 -24.13 25.26
N GLY A 159 20.41 -23.98 24.90
CA GLY A 159 19.98 -22.89 24.00
C GLY A 159 19.57 -21.62 24.76
N GLU A 160 19.07 -20.62 24.02
CA GLU A 160 18.72 -19.28 24.54
C GLU A 160 17.86 -19.32 25.80
N LYS A 161 16.80 -20.18 25.83
CA LYS A 161 15.90 -20.28 27.02
C LYS A 161 16.64 -20.76 28.27
N GLY A 162 17.56 -21.70 28.10
CA GLY A 162 18.38 -22.20 29.22
C GLY A 162 19.39 -21.18 29.71
N ALA A 163 20.03 -20.47 28.76
CA ALA A 163 20.98 -19.40 29.08
C ALA A 163 20.31 -18.23 29.85
N LYS A 164 19.13 -17.78 29.41
CA LYS A 164 18.34 -16.73 30.10
C LYS A 164 18.04 -17.11 31.54
N LYS A 165 17.49 -18.31 31.76
CA LYS A 165 17.15 -18.78 33.10
C LYS A 165 18.37 -18.90 34.02
N LEU A 166 19.51 -19.33 33.48
CA LEU A 166 20.75 -19.40 34.25
C LEU A 166 21.25 -18.00 34.65
N LEU A 167 21.20 -17.03 33.71
CA LEU A 167 21.65 -15.66 33.99
C LEU A 167 20.66 -14.90 34.87
N GLU A 168 19.37 -15.17 34.80
CA GLU A 168 18.36 -14.65 35.73
C GLU A 168 18.63 -15.08 37.18
N ASN A 169 19.03 -16.37 37.38
CA ASN A 169 19.28 -16.93 38.70
C ASN A 169 20.65 -16.58 39.28
N PHE A 170 21.67 -16.48 38.43
CA PHE A 170 23.08 -16.38 38.90
C PHE A 170 23.76 -15.08 38.49
N GLY A 171 23.24 -14.36 37.52
CA GLY A 171 23.70 -13.03 37.07
C GLY A 171 24.85 -13.07 36.08
N SER A 172 25.85 -13.99 36.19
CA SER A 172 26.97 -14.10 35.26
C SER A 172 27.46 -15.54 35.08
N LEU A 173 28.24 -15.79 34.05
CA LEU A 173 28.82 -17.09 33.74
C LEU A 173 29.75 -17.57 34.88
N GLU A 174 30.56 -16.69 35.45
CA GLU A 174 31.45 -17.00 36.60
C GLU A 174 30.61 -17.49 37.79
N LYS A 175 29.56 -16.75 38.16
CA LYS A 175 28.71 -17.11 39.30
C LYS A 175 27.95 -18.41 39.08
N ILE A 176 27.63 -18.78 37.82
CA ILE A 176 27.05 -20.08 37.50
C ILE A 176 28.03 -21.18 37.91
N TYR A 177 29.33 -21.05 37.54
CA TYR A 177 30.32 -22.07 37.85
C TYR A 177 30.80 -22.03 39.30
N GLU A 178 30.81 -20.89 39.98
CA GLU A 178 31.03 -20.79 41.42
C GLU A 178 29.94 -21.55 42.21
N ASN A 179 28.71 -21.61 41.69
CA ASN A 179 27.60 -22.28 42.32
C ASN A 179 27.24 -23.60 41.67
N ILE A 180 28.09 -24.20 40.86
CA ILE A 180 27.80 -25.38 40.06
C ILE A 180 27.42 -26.58 40.97
N ASP A 181 28.06 -26.71 42.12
CA ASP A 181 27.78 -27.79 43.08
C ASP A 181 26.39 -27.70 43.71
N ASN A 182 25.88 -26.50 43.86
CA ASN A 182 24.55 -26.22 44.41
C ASN A 182 23.40 -26.45 43.41
N LEU A 183 23.72 -26.67 42.12
CA LEU A 183 22.70 -26.98 41.14
C LEU A 183 22.13 -28.40 41.35
N PRO A 184 20.80 -28.60 41.08
CA PRO A 184 20.22 -29.93 41.12
C PRO A 184 20.97 -30.86 40.12
N GLN A 185 21.15 -32.13 40.58
CA GLN A 185 21.78 -33.13 39.70
C GLN A 185 20.81 -33.48 38.56
N ASN A 186 21.03 -32.92 37.40
CA ASN A 186 20.24 -33.11 36.21
C ASN A 186 21.11 -32.93 34.96
N ARG A 187 20.53 -33.24 33.79
CA ARG A 187 21.22 -33.12 32.48
C ARG A 187 21.82 -31.72 32.23
N GLN A 188 21.20 -30.66 32.73
CA GLN A 188 21.70 -29.30 32.55
C GLN A 188 23.02 -29.08 33.33
N LYS A 189 23.16 -29.61 34.54
CA LYS A 189 24.38 -29.56 35.33
C LYS A 189 25.51 -30.32 34.64
N ASP A 190 25.23 -31.51 34.08
CA ASP A 190 26.20 -32.30 33.34
C ASP A 190 26.70 -31.55 32.13
N LEU A 191 25.80 -30.94 31.32
CA LEU A 191 26.15 -30.13 30.16
C LEU A 191 26.98 -28.90 30.53
N LEU A 192 26.69 -28.23 31.64
CA LEU A 192 27.51 -27.13 32.16
C LEU A 192 28.94 -27.58 32.52
N ILE A 193 29.09 -28.71 33.19
CA ILE A 193 30.38 -29.24 33.57
C ILE A 193 31.22 -29.62 32.33
N GLU A 194 30.61 -30.35 31.37
CA GLU A 194 31.28 -30.75 30.12
C GLU A 194 31.62 -29.54 29.22
N GLY A 195 30.76 -28.53 29.18
CA GLY A 195 30.89 -27.38 28.30
C GLY A 195 31.66 -26.21 28.87
N LYS A 196 32.25 -26.32 30.07
CA LYS A 196 32.91 -25.19 30.78
C LYS A 196 33.94 -24.46 29.92
N GLU A 197 34.90 -25.17 29.34
CA GLU A 197 35.95 -24.56 28.52
C GLU A 197 35.38 -23.83 27.30
N ASN A 198 34.44 -24.48 26.63
CA ASN A 198 33.75 -23.89 25.48
C ASN A 198 32.94 -22.61 25.86
N ALA A 199 32.28 -22.60 27.04
CA ALA A 199 31.55 -21.43 27.52
C ALA A 199 32.46 -20.22 27.73
N PHE A 200 33.60 -20.40 28.40
CA PHE A 200 34.55 -19.31 28.62
C PHE A 200 35.27 -18.86 27.36
N MET A 201 35.62 -19.80 26.46
CA MET A 201 36.17 -19.48 25.15
C MET A 201 35.12 -18.67 24.34
N SER A 202 33.88 -19.12 24.30
CA SER A 202 32.78 -18.43 23.62
C SER A 202 32.50 -17.04 24.20
N LYS A 203 32.50 -16.89 25.52
CA LYS A 203 32.42 -15.58 26.18
C LYS A 203 33.58 -14.66 25.74
N LYS A 204 34.81 -15.18 25.63
CA LYS A 204 35.98 -14.43 25.19
C LYS A 204 35.86 -14.00 23.73
N LEU A 205 35.33 -14.86 22.84
CA LEU A 205 35.08 -14.54 21.44
C LEU A 205 34.01 -13.48 21.27
N ALA A 206 32.91 -13.56 22.05
CA ALA A 206 31.80 -12.60 22.03
C ALA A 206 32.11 -11.27 22.72
N SER A 207 33.17 -11.21 23.53
CA SER A 207 33.57 -9.97 24.22
C SER A 207 34.24 -9.00 23.27
N LEU A 208 33.78 -7.74 23.30
CA LEU A 208 34.34 -6.67 22.49
C LEU A 208 35.61 -6.12 23.16
N TYR A 209 36.63 -5.86 22.35
CA TYR A 209 37.85 -5.20 22.82
C TYR A 209 37.69 -3.69 22.78
N ASP A 210 37.90 -3.02 23.91
CA ASP A 210 37.63 -1.58 24.12
C ASP A 210 38.90 -0.77 24.40
N GLY A 211 40.06 -1.33 24.07
CA GLY A 211 41.36 -0.76 24.37
C GLY A 211 42.10 -0.13 23.19
N LEU A 212 41.44 0.07 22.05
CA LEU A 212 42.08 0.72 20.89
C LEU A 212 42.28 2.22 21.12
N GLU A 213 43.39 2.74 20.63
CA GLU A 213 43.61 4.19 20.53
C GLU A 213 42.79 4.74 19.36
N VAL A 214 41.57 5.20 19.68
CA VAL A 214 40.70 5.84 18.70
C VAL A 214 40.98 7.34 18.60
N PRO A 215 40.90 7.94 17.39
CA PRO A 215 41.18 9.35 17.19
C PRO A 215 40.23 10.25 17.98
N ASP A 216 40.61 11.52 18.12
CA ASP A 216 39.71 12.53 18.63
C ASP A 216 38.62 12.84 17.61
N LEU A 217 37.50 13.38 18.10
CA LEU A 217 36.35 13.71 17.23
C LEU A 217 36.58 15.00 16.38
N LEU A 218 37.78 15.57 16.43
CA LEU A 218 38.16 16.68 15.57
C LEU A 218 38.14 16.21 14.09
N GLY A 219 37.26 16.78 13.30
CA GLY A 219 37.01 16.37 11.91
C GLY A 219 36.00 15.24 11.75
N ALA A 220 35.31 14.82 12.84
CA ALA A 220 34.17 13.92 12.81
C ALA A 220 32.84 14.65 12.95
N GLU A 221 32.84 16.00 12.93
CA GLU A 221 31.64 16.81 13.01
C GLU A 221 30.70 16.48 11.86
N PHE A 222 29.42 16.44 12.17
CA PHE A 222 28.41 16.20 11.12
C PHE A 222 28.40 17.42 10.17
N PRO A 223 28.55 17.23 8.84
CA PRO A 223 28.59 18.33 7.89
C PRO A 223 27.36 19.23 7.98
N THR A 224 27.58 20.54 8.02
CA THR A 224 26.48 21.54 7.99
C THR A 224 25.74 21.52 6.65
N GLU A 225 26.48 21.33 5.55
CA GLU A 225 25.92 21.10 4.22
C GLU A 225 25.58 19.62 3.99
N ASN A 226 24.58 19.38 3.15
CA ASN A 226 24.22 18.01 2.80
C ASN A 226 25.41 17.28 2.12
N PRO A 227 26.00 16.25 2.77
CA PRO A 227 27.22 15.61 2.25
C PRO A 227 27.01 14.91 0.89
N LEU A 228 25.78 14.54 0.55
CA LEU A 228 25.45 13.92 -0.72
C LEU A 228 25.68 14.84 -1.93
N LEU A 229 25.75 16.16 -1.73
CA LEU A 229 26.10 17.10 -2.79
C LEU A 229 27.51 16.89 -3.35
N LYS A 230 28.42 16.32 -2.55
CA LYS A 230 29.81 16.04 -2.94
C LYS A 230 29.98 14.78 -3.78
N ILE A 231 28.93 13.94 -3.88
CA ILE A 231 28.95 12.66 -4.59
C ILE A 231 27.91 12.58 -5.71
N THR A 232 27.43 13.70 -6.22
CA THR A 232 26.39 13.76 -7.26
C THR A 232 26.75 12.96 -8.52
N GLU A 233 28.03 12.88 -8.89
CA GLU A 233 28.51 12.07 -10.01
C GLU A 233 28.32 10.58 -9.76
N ILE A 234 28.66 10.08 -8.57
CA ILE A 234 28.43 8.69 -8.17
C ILE A 234 26.91 8.41 -8.15
N LEU A 235 26.09 9.33 -7.62
CA LEU A 235 24.64 9.17 -7.61
C LEU A 235 24.06 9.08 -9.03
N LYS A 236 24.61 9.82 -10.01
CA LYS A 236 24.25 9.74 -11.43
C LYS A 236 24.68 8.42 -12.07
N GLU A 237 25.92 8.00 -11.83
CA GLU A 237 26.47 6.75 -12.36
C GLU A 237 25.64 5.53 -11.95
N TYR A 238 25.18 5.52 -10.70
CA TYR A 238 24.34 4.44 -10.17
C TYR A 238 22.82 4.71 -10.30
N ASN A 239 22.40 5.70 -11.12
CA ASN A 239 21.01 6.04 -11.43
C ASN A 239 20.14 6.29 -10.18
N LEU A 240 20.69 6.90 -9.12
CA LEU A 240 19.95 7.22 -7.90
C LEU A 240 19.14 8.52 -8.07
N ASN A 241 18.29 8.53 -9.10
CA ASN A 241 17.53 9.70 -9.57
C ASN A 241 16.64 10.31 -8.47
N ARG A 242 16.09 9.49 -7.56
CA ARG A 242 15.27 9.97 -6.45
C ARG A 242 16.07 10.86 -5.49
N ILE A 243 17.30 10.46 -5.17
CA ILE A 243 18.19 11.23 -4.29
C ILE A 243 18.68 12.48 -5.03
N LEU A 244 19.06 12.34 -6.32
CA LEU A 244 19.47 13.47 -7.15
C LEU A 244 18.39 14.54 -7.26
N SER A 245 17.14 14.15 -7.53
CA SER A 245 16.01 15.08 -7.58
C SER A 245 15.77 15.77 -6.23
N ALA A 246 15.93 15.05 -5.11
CA ALA A 246 15.83 15.66 -3.79
C ALA A 246 16.97 16.68 -3.54
N LEU A 247 18.19 16.40 -4.01
CA LEU A 247 19.34 17.33 -3.90
C LEU A 247 19.22 18.54 -4.83
N GLU A 248 18.70 18.38 -6.03
CA GLU A 248 18.44 19.48 -6.96
C GLU A 248 17.35 20.41 -6.41
N ASN A 249 16.31 19.84 -5.81
CA ASN A 249 15.26 20.60 -5.12
C ASN A 249 15.81 21.32 -3.86
N SER A 250 16.82 20.80 -3.18
CA SER A 250 17.42 21.41 -1.99
C SER A 250 18.30 22.64 -2.32
N LYS A 251 18.77 22.80 -3.56
CA LYS A 251 19.52 24.01 -3.98
C LYS A 251 18.62 25.23 -4.16
N ASP A 252 17.29 25.01 -4.30
CA ASP A 252 16.30 26.10 -4.40
C ASP A 252 15.67 26.47 -3.02
N THR A 253 16.10 25.84 -1.91
CA THR A 253 15.47 25.95 -0.58
C THR A 253 15.89 27.19 0.25
N ASP A 254 16.58 28.16 -0.30
CA ASP A 254 16.79 29.46 0.38
C ASP A 254 15.64 30.47 0.14
N LYS A 255 14.51 30.00 -0.39
CA LYS A 255 13.27 30.77 -0.42
C LYS A 255 12.26 30.12 0.53
N THR A 256 12.19 30.63 1.76
CA THR A 256 10.97 30.55 2.56
C THR A 256 9.79 30.85 1.63
N LEU A 257 8.94 29.82 1.40
CA LEU A 257 7.74 29.97 0.58
C LEU A 257 6.76 30.85 1.36
N ASN A 258 6.97 32.19 1.31
CA ASN A 258 6.19 33.15 2.04
C ASN A 258 4.95 33.53 1.25
N PHE A 259 3.80 33.07 1.71
CA PHE A 259 2.51 33.63 1.33
C PHE A 259 1.88 34.36 2.53
N LYS A 260 0.94 35.25 2.27
CA LYS A 260 0.16 35.95 3.29
C LYS A 260 -1.20 35.28 3.43
N ALA A 261 -1.48 34.66 4.59
CA ALA A 261 -2.82 34.20 4.94
C ALA A 261 -3.71 35.42 5.28
N ILE A 262 -4.87 35.52 4.63
CA ILE A 262 -5.81 36.64 4.78
C ILE A 262 -7.17 36.09 5.19
N THR A 263 -7.65 36.48 6.37
CA THR A 263 -8.99 36.11 6.83
C THR A 263 -10.04 37.08 6.27
N VAL A 264 -11.10 36.53 5.71
CA VAL A 264 -12.23 37.24 5.13
C VAL A 264 -13.48 36.99 5.99
N SER A 265 -13.73 37.85 6.97
CA SER A 265 -14.80 37.73 7.96
C SER A 265 -15.89 38.79 7.86
N THR A 266 -15.65 39.86 7.08
CA THR A 266 -16.59 40.97 6.96
C THR A 266 -17.15 41.10 5.55
N LYS A 267 -18.36 41.66 5.44
CA LYS A 267 -18.99 41.95 4.14
C LYS A 267 -18.12 42.84 3.25
N ALA A 268 -17.48 43.87 3.82
CA ALA A 268 -16.62 44.79 3.07
C ALA A 268 -15.40 44.08 2.45
N GLN A 269 -14.79 43.12 3.18
CA GLN A 269 -13.71 42.30 2.64
C GLN A 269 -14.23 41.36 1.53
N ALA A 270 -15.41 40.74 1.71
CA ALA A 270 -16.02 39.90 0.71
C ALA A 270 -16.40 40.65 -0.57
N ASP A 271 -16.96 41.87 -0.45
CA ASP A 271 -17.31 42.71 -1.60
C ASP A 271 -16.03 43.12 -2.37
N LYS A 272 -14.91 43.40 -1.67
CA LYS A 272 -13.61 43.66 -2.31
C LYS A 272 -13.13 42.42 -3.10
N ILE A 273 -13.19 41.24 -2.52
CA ILE A 273 -12.82 39.97 -3.21
C ILE A 273 -13.68 39.77 -4.45
N LEU A 274 -15.00 40.01 -4.38
CA LEU A 274 -15.89 39.91 -5.54
C LEU A 274 -15.44 40.80 -6.71
N ASN A 275 -14.99 42.03 -6.42
CA ASN A 275 -14.46 42.93 -7.45
C ASN A 275 -13.08 42.42 -7.99
N ASP A 276 -12.20 41.96 -7.10
CA ASP A 276 -10.89 41.46 -7.50
C ASP A 276 -11.02 40.18 -8.40
N LEU A 277 -12.03 39.35 -8.15
CA LEU A 277 -12.35 38.18 -8.95
C LEU A 277 -12.68 38.47 -10.42
N GLU A 278 -13.11 39.68 -10.80
CA GLU A 278 -13.43 40.01 -12.19
C GLU A 278 -12.24 39.74 -13.14
N ASN A 279 -11.00 39.96 -12.68
CA ASN A 279 -9.76 39.80 -13.43
C ASN A 279 -9.08 38.43 -13.23
N VAL A 280 -9.62 37.56 -12.38
CA VAL A 280 -9.05 36.26 -12.08
C VAL A 280 -9.58 35.19 -13.04
N LYS A 281 -8.68 34.37 -13.59
CA LYS A 281 -9.05 33.29 -14.53
C LYS A 281 -9.11 31.91 -13.88
N GLU A 282 -8.19 31.64 -12.95
CA GLU A 282 -8.03 30.35 -12.27
C GLU A 282 -7.82 30.55 -10.78
N ILE A 283 -8.40 29.67 -9.97
CA ILE A 283 -8.43 29.74 -8.51
C ILE A 283 -8.24 28.36 -7.91
N ALA A 284 -7.26 28.22 -7.03
CA ALA A 284 -7.21 27.07 -6.12
C ALA A 284 -8.26 27.23 -5.02
N PHE A 285 -8.99 26.16 -4.70
CA PHE A 285 -10.11 26.16 -3.76
C PHE A 285 -10.06 24.89 -2.89
N ASP A 286 -10.32 25.05 -1.61
CA ASP A 286 -10.36 23.98 -0.62
C ASP A 286 -11.41 24.26 0.47
N THR A 287 -11.91 23.20 1.16
CA THR A 287 -12.95 23.32 2.20
C THR A 287 -12.53 22.67 3.50
N GLU A 288 -12.77 23.39 4.61
CA GLU A 288 -12.58 22.89 5.96
C GLU A 288 -13.91 22.46 6.60
N THR A 289 -13.90 21.29 7.25
CA THR A 289 -15.14 20.63 7.66
C THR A 289 -15.07 19.99 9.05
N THR A 290 -16.22 19.58 9.57
CA THR A 290 -16.33 18.89 10.87
C THR A 290 -15.96 17.42 10.83
N SER A 291 -15.84 16.80 9.64
CA SER A 291 -15.60 15.36 9.50
C SER A 291 -15.04 15.01 8.11
N VAL A 292 -14.28 13.93 8.03
CA VAL A 292 -13.85 13.30 6.76
C VAL A 292 -14.99 12.55 6.05
N ASP A 293 -16.10 12.29 6.73
CA ASP A 293 -17.32 11.74 6.13
C ASP A 293 -18.09 12.84 5.41
N SER A 294 -17.87 12.98 4.13
CA SER A 294 -18.42 14.05 3.30
C SER A 294 -19.96 14.04 3.18
N HIS A 295 -20.64 12.93 3.52
CA HIS A 295 -22.11 12.87 3.53
C HIS A 295 -22.71 13.64 4.71
N ASN A 296 -22.05 13.60 5.87
CA ASN A 296 -22.53 14.19 7.12
C ASN A 296 -21.75 15.45 7.56
N ALA A 297 -20.62 15.74 6.89
CA ALA A 297 -19.77 16.85 7.23
C ALA A 297 -20.44 18.21 7.00
N LYS A 298 -20.27 19.10 7.99
CA LYS A 298 -20.68 20.51 7.88
C LYS A 298 -19.47 21.35 7.56
N ILE A 299 -19.66 22.37 6.73
CA ILE A 299 -18.58 23.29 6.41
C ILE A 299 -18.25 24.18 7.61
N VAL A 300 -16.97 24.31 7.91
CA VAL A 300 -16.44 25.22 8.96
C VAL A 300 -15.87 26.48 8.34
N GLY A 301 -15.30 26.36 7.15
CA GLY A 301 -14.77 27.46 6.36
C GLY A 301 -14.34 26.96 4.99
N PHE A 302 -13.84 27.87 4.17
CA PHE A 302 -13.21 27.52 2.90
C PHE A 302 -12.04 28.48 2.61
N SER A 303 -11.07 27.99 1.84
CA SER A 303 -9.91 28.76 1.42
C SER A 303 -9.81 28.83 -0.09
N PHE A 304 -9.15 29.86 -0.60
CA PHE A 304 -8.88 30.00 -2.02
C PHE A 304 -7.64 30.88 -2.29
N CYS A 305 -7.00 30.62 -3.43
CA CYS A 305 -5.76 31.26 -3.81
C CYS A 305 -5.70 31.42 -5.34
N TRP A 306 -5.32 32.60 -5.86
CA TRP A 306 -5.12 32.85 -7.29
C TRP A 306 -3.73 33.35 -7.65
N ASP A 307 -2.92 33.65 -6.65
CA ASP A 307 -1.51 34.03 -6.83
C ASP A 307 -0.62 33.39 -5.75
N GLU A 308 0.69 33.44 -5.93
CA GLU A 308 1.62 32.80 -5.00
C GLU A 308 1.96 33.69 -3.77
N LYS A 309 1.40 34.86 -3.68
CA LYS A 309 1.72 35.83 -2.60
C LYS A 309 0.67 35.88 -1.50
N SER A 310 -0.58 35.59 -1.85
CA SER A 310 -1.73 35.72 -0.96
C SER A 310 -2.69 34.54 -1.09
N SER A 311 -3.14 34.02 0.04
CA SER A 311 -4.19 33.04 0.11
C SER A 311 -5.24 33.46 1.14
N PHE A 312 -6.50 33.14 0.90
CA PHE A 312 -7.64 33.69 1.63
C PHE A 312 -8.35 32.54 2.38
N TYR A 313 -8.78 32.80 3.59
CA TYR A 313 -9.63 31.93 4.39
C TYR A 313 -10.92 32.64 4.78
N VAL A 314 -12.06 31.97 4.59
CA VAL A 314 -13.40 32.46 4.97
C VAL A 314 -13.94 31.60 6.11
N PRO A 315 -13.89 32.01 7.36
CA PRO A 315 -14.48 31.30 8.49
C PRO A 315 -16.01 31.40 8.48
N LEU A 316 -16.72 30.30 8.77
CA LEU A 316 -18.19 30.20 8.72
C LEU A 316 -18.80 29.63 10.00
N ALA A 317 -18.17 28.63 10.63
CA ALA A 317 -18.77 27.87 11.71
C ALA A 317 -17.75 27.41 12.76
N HIS A 318 -16.84 28.28 13.17
CA HIS A 318 -16.00 28.03 14.34
C HIS A 318 -16.80 28.15 15.63
N SER A 319 -16.53 27.29 16.61
CA SER A 319 -17.34 27.15 17.82
C SER A 319 -16.47 27.04 19.09
N TYR A 320 -15.58 28.00 19.32
CA TYR A 320 -14.79 28.10 20.55
C TYR A 320 -15.10 29.40 21.32
N LEU A 321 -14.76 29.44 22.61
CA LEU A 321 -15.00 30.61 23.45
C LEU A 321 -14.17 31.82 22.95
N GLY A 322 -14.83 32.92 22.60
CA GLY A 322 -14.18 34.10 22.03
C GLY A 322 -13.98 34.06 20.53
N ALA A 323 -14.65 33.15 19.81
CA ALA A 323 -14.63 33.16 18.36
C ALA A 323 -15.08 34.53 17.80
N PRO A 324 -14.36 35.10 16.81
CA PRO A 324 -14.74 36.38 16.20
C PRO A 324 -16.02 36.23 15.36
N ASP A 325 -16.60 37.38 14.99
CA ASP A 325 -17.66 37.40 13.99
C ASP A 325 -17.18 36.75 12.67
N MET A 326 -18.05 35.95 12.07
CA MET A 326 -17.76 35.22 10.83
C MET A 326 -18.63 35.74 9.68
N LEU A 327 -18.23 35.42 8.47
CA LEU A 327 -18.96 35.82 7.30
C LEU A 327 -20.35 35.17 7.27
N ASP A 328 -21.40 35.96 6.97
CA ASP A 328 -22.76 35.41 6.78
C ASP A 328 -22.83 34.38 5.66
N LYS A 329 -23.62 33.34 5.88
CA LYS A 329 -23.75 32.20 4.96
C LYS A 329 -24.23 32.60 3.55
N ASN A 330 -25.07 33.62 3.43
CA ASN A 330 -25.54 34.08 2.11
C ASN A 330 -24.41 34.81 1.36
N MET A 331 -23.59 35.59 2.06
CA MET A 331 -22.45 36.25 1.46
C MET A 331 -21.37 35.22 1.08
N ALA A 332 -21.17 34.22 1.90
CA ALA A 332 -20.27 33.10 1.58
C ALA A 332 -20.73 32.34 0.33
N LYS A 333 -22.04 32.07 0.21
CA LYS A 333 -22.61 31.47 -0.99
C LYS A 333 -22.34 32.31 -2.24
N ARG A 334 -22.56 33.64 -2.17
CA ARG A 334 -22.25 34.56 -3.29
C ARG A 334 -20.79 34.53 -3.69
N LEU A 335 -19.85 34.45 -2.71
CA LEU A 335 -18.42 34.30 -3.00
C LEU A 335 -18.14 32.99 -3.73
N ILE A 336 -18.67 31.86 -3.26
CA ILE A 336 -18.48 30.55 -3.90
C ILE A 336 -19.09 30.55 -5.31
N GLU A 337 -20.28 31.14 -5.51
CA GLU A 337 -20.88 31.30 -6.84
C GLU A 337 -19.96 32.07 -7.79
N ALA A 338 -19.37 33.17 -7.34
CA ALA A 338 -18.42 33.96 -8.14
C ALA A 338 -17.11 33.18 -8.42
N ILE A 339 -16.56 32.47 -7.41
CA ILE A 339 -15.39 31.60 -7.55
C ILE A 339 -15.69 30.51 -8.59
N TYR A 340 -16.85 29.86 -8.53
CA TYR A 340 -17.25 28.77 -9.43
C TYR A 340 -17.47 29.20 -10.90
N THR A 341 -17.50 30.50 -11.20
CA THR A 341 -17.43 31.01 -12.60
C THR A 341 -16.06 30.87 -13.22
N LYS A 342 -15.01 30.65 -12.42
CA LYS A 342 -13.62 30.57 -12.84
C LYS A 342 -13.19 29.12 -13.09
N PHE A 343 -11.96 28.94 -13.55
CA PHE A 343 -11.33 27.63 -13.61
C PHE A 343 -10.89 27.23 -12.19
N ILE A 344 -11.48 26.15 -11.64
CA ILE A 344 -11.21 25.71 -10.27
C ILE A 344 -10.09 24.67 -10.26
N ILE A 345 -9.12 24.87 -9.37
CA ILE A 345 -8.04 23.95 -9.08
C ILE A 345 -8.26 23.44 -7.64
N GLY A 346 -8.15 22.13 -7.40
CA GLY A 346 -8.27 21.60 -6.04
C GLY A 346 -7.47 20.33 -5.85
N GLN A 347 -7.48 19.82 -4.63
CA GLN A 347 -6.86 18.57 -4.23
C GLN A 347 -7.94 17.65 -3.67
N ASN A 348 -8.38 16.62 -4.42
CA ASN A 348 -9.53 15.77 -4.08
C ASN A 348 -10.89 16.52 -4.17
N LEU A 349 -11.09 17.25 -5.25
CA LEU A 349 -12.28 18.09 -5.52
C LEU A 349 -13.62 17.38 -5.39
N LYS A 350 -13.67 16.05 -5.53
CA LYS A 350 -14.90 15.30 -5.29
C LYS A 350 -15.44 15.53 -3.87
N TYR A 351 -14.57 15.63 -2.88
CA TYR A 351 -14.93 15.95 -1.50
C TYR A 351 -15.49 17.35 -1.40
N ASP A 352 -14.75 18.36 -1.88
CA ASP A 352 -15.14 19.79 -1.78
C ASP A 352 -16.44 20.08 -2.51
N PHE A 353 -16.62 19.50 -3.69
CA PHE A 353 -17.86 19.64 -4.44
C PHE A 353 -19.08 19.08 -3.69
N ARG A 354 -18.91 17.96 -2.96
CA ARG A 354 -19.98 17.43 -2.12
C ARG A 354 -20.27 18.35 -0.94
N ILE A 355 -19.24 18.84 -0.26
CA ILE A 355 -19.41 19.76 0.86
C ILE A 355 -20.16 21.04 0.41
N VAL A 356 -19.75 21.64 -0.70
CA VAL A 356 -20.39 22.84 -1.23
C VAL A 356 -21.83 22.54 -1.66
N ARG A 357 -22.09 21.40 -2.32
CA ARG A 357 -23.44 20.98 -2.69
C ARG A 357 -24.35 20.80 -1.47
N ASN A 358 -23.89 20.07 -0.46
CA ASN A 358 -24.69 19.78 0.74
C ASN A 358 -24.97 21.03 1.61
N ASN A 359 -24.03 21.97 1.66
CA ASN A 359 -24.16 23.13 2.55
C ASN A 359 -24.76 24.37 1.88
N PHE A 360 -24.60 24.52 0.55
CA PHE A 360 -25.04 25.70 -0.21
C PHE A 360 -25.98 25.41 -1.38
N GLY A 361 -26.19 24.14 -1.74
CA GLY A 361 -27.02 23.75 -2.88
C GLY A 361 -26.37 24.06 -4.24
N LEU A 362 -25.06 24.26 -4.32
CA LEU A 362 -24.36 24.63 -5.54
C LEU A 362 -23.78 23.38 -6.25
N ASN A 363 -24.01 23.28 -7.54
CA ASN A 363 -23.41 22.23 -8.35
C ASN A 363 -21.94 22.51 -8.66
N PRO A 364 -21.12 21.48 -8.93
CA PRO A 364 -19.72 21.66 -9.36
C PRO A 364 -19.57 22.58 -10.57
N PRO A 365 -18.50 23.40 -10.62
CA PRO A 365 -18.25 24.32 -11.73
C PRO A 365 -18.09 23.58 -13.07
N ALA A 366 -18.14 24.34 -14.18
CA ALA A 366 -18.02 23.76 -15.52
C ALA A 366 -16.59 23.30 -15.84
N LYS A 367 -15.58 24.01 -15.32
CA LYS A 367 -14.16 23.80 -15.63
C LYS A 367 -13.34 23.69 -14.34
N TYR A 368 -12.60 22.60 -14.21
CA TYR A 368 -11.74 22.35 -13.04
C TYR A 368 -10.62 21.38 -13.34
N ALA A 369 -9.62 21.36 -12.45
CA ALA A 369 -8.52 20.41 -12.42
C ALA A 369 -8.29 19.94 -10.99
N ASP A 370 -7.97 18.67 -10.82
CA ASP A 370 -7.65 18.05 -9.54
C ASP A 370 -6.18 17.65 -9.52
N THR A 371 -5.42 18.22 -8.59
CA THR A 371 -3.98 17.99 -8.46
C THR A 371 -3.65 16.60 -7.95
N MET A 372 -4.53 15.97 -7.17
CA MET A 372 -4.40 14.57 -6.76
C MET A 372 -4.45 13.63 -7.99
N ILE A 373 -5.33 13.91 -8.93
CA ILE A 373 -5.44 13.15 -10.19
C ILE A 373 -4.21 13.38 -11.08
N LEU A 374 -3.74 14.63 -11.20
CA LEU A 374 -2.52 14.92 -11.96
C LEU A 374 -1.31 14.19 -11.39
N ALA A 375 -1.14 14.21 -10.05
CA ALA A 375 -0.08 13.49 -9.36
C ALA A 375 -0.16 11.97 -9.59
N TRP A 376 -1.36 11.41 -9.54
CA TRP A 376 -1.60 9.99 -9.81
C TRP A 376 -1.30 9.60 -11.26
N LEU A 377 -1.60 10.44 -12.22
CA LEU A 377 -1.24 10.20 -13.63
C LEU A 377 0.26 10.24 -13.89
N MET A 378 1.01 11.03 -13.10
CA MET A 378 2.48 11.05 -13.14
C MET A 378 3.10 9.80 -12.52
N ASP A 379 2.55 9.34 -11.40
CA ASP A 379 3.12 8.26 -10.59
C ASP A 379 2.03 7.53 -9.78
N PRO A 380 1.36 6.55 -10.41
CA PRO A 380 0.21 5.88 -9.80
C PRO A 380 0.57 4.92 -8.65
N ASP A 381 1.83 4.56 -8.48
CA ASP A 381 2.30 3.63 -7.43
C ASP A 381 2.74 4.36 -6.15
N ASN A 382 2.77 5.71 -6.16
CA ASN A 382 3.14 6.51 -5.01
C ASN A 382 1.95 7.27 -4.38
N SER A 383 2.15 7.71 -3.12
CA SER A 383 1.14 8.49 -2.40
C SER A 383 0.86 9.83 -3.08
N VAL A 384 -0.42 10.14 -3.22
CA VAL A 384 -0.94 11.38 -3.80
C VAL A 384 -1.46 12.36 -2.73
N GLY A 385 -1.20 12.10 -1.44
CA GLY A 385 -1.55 12.99 -0.34
C GLY A 385 -0.74 14.28 -0.36
N MET A 386 -1.37 15.39 0.01
CA MET A 386 -0.81 16.75 -0.06
C MET A 386 0.56 16.86 0.60
N ASP A 387 0.71 16.38 1.82
CA ASP A 387 1.98 16.39 2.58
C ASP A 387 3.12 15.69 1.82
N ASN A 388 2.83 14.50 1.27
CA ASN A 388 3.83 13.73 0.53
C ASN A 388 4.21 14.42 -0.78
N LEU A 389 3.24 15.05 -1.46
CA LEU A 389 3.49 15.80 -2.68
C LEU A 389 4.29 17.08 -2.39
N ALA A 390 3.94 17.84 -1.33
CA ALA A 390 4.67 19.02 -0.90
C ALA A 390 6.13 18.69 -0.57
N LYS A 391 6.35 17.61 0.18
CA LYS A 391 7.70 17.14 0.50
C LYS A 391 8.47 16.68 -0.73
N ARG A 392 7.83 15.94 -1.63
CA ARG A 392 8.48 15.36 -2.83
C ARG A 392 8.86 16.41 -3.87
N TYR A 393 7.98 17.38 -4.12
CA TYR A 393 8.15 18.31 -5.25
C TYR A 393 8.68 19.70 -4.86
N PHE A 394 8.59 20.05 -3.58
CA PHE A 394 9.01 21.36 -3.08
C PHE A 394 9.90 21.29 -1.84
N ASP A 395 10.19 20.08 -1.31
CA ASP A 395 10.86 19.84 -0.01
C ASP A 395 10.21 20.68 1.13
N TYR A 396 8.90 20.86 1.04
CA TYR A 396 8.12 21.67 1.94
C TYR A 396 7.34 20.81 2.93
N ASP A 397 7.46 21.14 4.23
CA ASP A 397 6.73 20.49 5.30
C ASP A 397 5.46 21.31 5.61
N THR A 398 4.29 20.78 5.23
CA THR A 398 2.99 21.39 5.48
C THR A 398 2.63 21.40 6.95
N ILE A 399 1.74 22.28 7.35
CA ILE A 399 1.13 22.29 8.68
C ILE A 399 0.30 21.02 8.84
N LYS A 400 0.62 20.18 9.82
CA LYS A 400 -0.10 18.93 10.04
C LYS A 400 -1.44 19.15 10.73
N PHE A 401 -2.46 18.45 10.29
CA PHE A 401 -3.81 18.50 10.87
C PHE A 401 -3.80 18.25 12.39
N GLU A 402 -3.03 17.26 12.85
CA GLU A 402 -2.88 16.92 14.26
C GLU A 402 -2.20 18.00 15.12
N ASN A 403 -1.51 18.96 14.50
CA ASN A 403 -0.92 20.11 15.18
C ASN A 403 -1.92 21.26 15.36
N VAL A 404 -3.02 21.23 14.59
CA VAL A 404 -4.04 22.28 14.59
C VAL A 404 -5.29 21.83 15.34
N VAL A 405 -5.71 20.58 15.15
CA VAL A 405 -6.90 19.98 15.78
C VAL A 405 -6.51 19.04 16.92
N LYS A 406 -7.01 19.28 18.12
CA LYS A 406 -6.74 18.42 19.28
C LYS A 406 -7.45 17.08 19.17
N LYS A 407 -6.85 16.05 19.73
CA LYS A 407 -7.43 14.70 19.74
C LYS A 407 -8.83 14.68 20.33
N GLY A 408 -9.81 14.19 19.56
CA GLY A 408 -11.22 14.12 19.96
C GLY A 408 -12.05 15.36 19.64
N GLU A 409 -11.45 16.40 19.09
CA GLU A 409 -12.11 17.59 18.57
C GLU A 409 -12.19 17.57 17.03
N ASN A 410 -12.85 18.53 16.43
CA ASN A 410 -12.89 18.72 14.99
C ASN A 410 -12.47 20.16 14.62
N PHE A 411 -12.39 20.47 13.33
CA PHE A 411 -11.86 21.76 12.86
C PHE A 411 -12.63 22.99 13.37
N SER A 412 -13.89 22.85 13.79
CA SER A 412 -14.66 23.97 14.32
C SER A 412 -14.14 24.50 15.67
N SER A 413 -13.36 23.69 16.39
CA SER A 413 -12.74 24.12 17.67
C SER A 413 -11.44 24.90 17.50
N VAL A 414 -10.88 24.94 16.28
CA VAL A 414 -9.61 25.62 15.98
C VAL A 414 -9.83 27.14 15.98
N ASP A 415 -8.93 27.90 16.58
CA ASP A 415 -9.01 29.34 16.49
C ASP A 415 -8.81 29.85 15.05
N VAL A 416 -9.53 30.90 14.68
CA VAL A 416 -9.60 31.40 13.29
C VAL A 416 -8.24 31.78 12.72
N LYS A 417 -7.28 32.22 13.53
CA LYS A 417 -5.95 32.58 13.05
C LYS A 417 -5.15 31.34 12.65
N ASN A 418 -5.17 30.30 13.48
CA ASN A 418 -4.51 29.03 13.16
C ASN A 418 -5.21 28.32 12.01
N ALA A 419 -6.55 28.34 11.99
CA ALA A 419 -7.34 27.82 10.89
C ALA A 419 -7.03 28.54 9.55
N ALA A 420 -6.90 29.86 9.58
CA ALA A 420 -6.54 30.65 8.41
C ALA A 420 -5.14 30.29 7.87
N ASN A 421 -4.17 30.08 8.74
CA ASN A 421 -2.83 29.67 8.31
C ASN A 421 -2.86 28.28 7.65
N TYR A 422 -3.52 27.31 8.27
CA TYR A 422 -3.64 25.93 7.77
C TYR A 422 -4.39 25.89 6.43
N ALA A 423 -5.62 26.38 6.39
CA ALA A 423 -6.45 26.34 5.19
C ALA A 423 -5.90 27.15 4.03
N SER A 424 -5.30 28.31 4.33
CA SER A 424 -4.65 29.13 3.30
C SER A 424 -3.41 28.45 2.72
N GLU A 425 -2.68 27.66 3.51
CA GLU A 425 -1.56 26.85 3.03
C GLU A 425 -2.04 25.79 2.04
N ASP A 426 -3.16 25.09 2.34
CA ASP A 426 -3.70 24.03 1.49
C ASP A 426 -4.12 24.58 0.11
N ALA A 427 -4.81 25.72 0.04
CA ALA A 427 -5.14 26.35 -1.23
C ALA A 427 -3.89 26.85 -1.99
N TRP A 428 -2.92 27.43 -1.28
CA TRP A 428 -1.69 27.95 -1.88
C TRP A 428 -0.79 26.86 -2.45
N ILE A 429 -0.55 25.77 -1.70
CA ILE A 429 0.27 24.65 -2.18
C ILE A 429 -0.42 23.90 -3.34
N THR A 430 -1.75 23.81 -3.33
CA THR A 430 -2.55 23.25 -4.42
C THR A 430 -2.37 24.02 -5.73
N LEU A 431 -2.34 25.35 -5.69
CA LEU A 431 -2.04 26.17 -6.87
C LEU A 431 -0.63 25.88 -7.40
N LYS A 432 0.35 25.72 -6.51
CA LYS A 432 1.74 25.39 -6.88
C LYS A 432 1.84 23.98 -7.50
N PHE A 433 1.13 23.00 -6.92
CA PHE A 433 1.06 21.66 -7.52
C PHE A 433 0.53 21.73 -8.95
N TYR A 434 -0.56 22.42 -9.19
CA TYR A 434 -1.14 22.54 -10.51
C TYR A 434 -0.14 23.09 -11.54
N LYS A 435 0.50 24.21 -11.22
CA LYS A 435 1.52 24.81 -12.10
C LYS A 435 2.70 23.87 -12.37
N LYS A 436 3.21 23.21 -11.32
CA LYS A 436 4.33 22.28 -11.42
C LYS A 436 3.95 21.05 -12.24
N PHE A 437 2.80 20.44 -11.97
CA PHE A 437 2.39 19.19 -12.62
C PHE A 437 2.01 19.40 -14.08
N CYS A 438 1.37 20.52 -14.42
CA CYS A 438 1.14 20.87 -15.83
C CYS A 438 2.44 21.08 -16.62
N GLY A 439 3.52 21.51 -15.97
CA GLY A 439 4.85 21.63 -16.61
C GLY A 439 5.61 20.31 -16.76
N ILE A 440 5.26 19.28 -15.97
CA ILE A 440 5.94 17.96 -16.01
C ILE A 440 5.19 16.96 -16.89
N LEU A 441 3.85 16.96 -16.83
CA LEU A 441 3.02 16.02 -17.56
C LEU A 441 3.12 16.22 -19.06
N SER A 442 3.18 15.10 -19.80
CA SER A 442 3.11 15.15 -21.26
C SER A 442 1.71 15.60 -21.73
N THR A 443 1.63 16.13 -22.93
CA THR A 443 0.37 16.59 -23.55
C THR A 443 -0.69 15.50 -23.53
N GLU A 444 -0.31 14.25 -23.84
CA GLU A 444 -1.24 13.10 -23.87
C GLU A 444 -1.85 12.82 -22.49
N LEU A 445 -1.06 12.93 -21.40
CA LEU A 445 -1.57 12.73 -20.04
C LEU A 445 -2.44 13.91 -19.58
N LEU A 446 -2.11 15.14 -20.00
CA LEU A 446 -2.96 16.30 -19.73
C LEU A 446 -4.30 16.21 -20.49
N ASP A 447 -4.28 15.70 -21.72
CA ASP A 447 -5.50 15.47 -22.50
C ASP A 447 -6.35 14.34 -21.88
N LEU A 448 -5.73 13.27 -21.40
CA LEU A 448 -6.40 12.23 -20.65
C LEU A 448 -7.05 12.80 -19.38
N ALA A 449 -6.34 13.65 -18.62
CA ALA A 449 -6.90 14.31 -17.44
C ALA A 449 -8.12 15.16 -17.79
N LYS A 450 -8.01 16.04 -18.78
CA LYS A 450 -9.07 16.99 -19.20
C LYS A 450 -10.30 16.31 -19.78
N ASN A 451 -10.08 15.28 -20.62
CA ASN A 451 -11.17 14.69 -21.41
C ASN A 451 -11.82 13.48 -20.72
N LEU A 452 -11.15 12.86 -19.74
CA LEU A 452 -11.64 11.68 -19.06
C LEU A 452 -11.67 11.84 -17.54
N GLU A 453 -10.52 12.07 -16.90
CA GLU A 453 -10.44 11.95 -15.44
C GLU A 453 -11.13 13.09 -14.68
N PHE A 454 -11.03 14.33 -15.14
CA PHE A 454 -11.72 15.44 -14.49
C PHE A 454 -13.26 15.34 -14.68
N PRO A 455 -13.82 15.15 -15.88
CA PRO A 455 -15.26 14.93 -16.05
C PRO A 455 -15.80 13.77 -15.20
N PHE A 456 -14.99 12.75 -15.00
CA PHE A 456 -15.36 11.56 -14.22
C PHE A 456 -15.59 11.87 -12.71
N ILE A 457 -15.01 12.94 -12.16
CA ILE A 457 -15.27 13.38 -10.77
C ILE A 457 -16.78 13.61 -10.53
N LYS A 458 -17.47 14.28 -11.47
CA LYS A 458 -18.92 14.53 -11.35
C LYS A 458 -19.74 13.25 -11.44
N VAL A 459 -19.30 12.31 -12.26
CA VAL A 459 -19.96 11.00 -12.37
C VAL A 459 -19.90 10.27 -11.04
N LEU A 460 -18.71 10.22 -10.43
CA LEU A 460 -18.53 9.58 -9.12
C LEU A 460 -19.30 10.31 -8.01
N LEU A 461 -19.26 11.63 -8.00
CA LEU A 461 -20.01 12.44 -7.02
C LEU A 461 -21.50 12.07 -7.03
N ASN A 462 -22.11 12.04 -8.22
CA ASN A 462 -23.54 11.72 -8.36
C ASN A 462 -23.82 10.25 -8.02
N MET A 463 -22.96 9.32 -8.44
CA MET A 463 -23.09 7.89 -8.15
C MET A 463 -23.05 7.60 -6.65
N GLU A 464 -22.15 8.24 -5.93
CA GLU A 464 -22.02 8.09 -4.48
C GLU A 464 -23.18 8.71 -3.70
N GLU A 465 -23.81 9.79 -4.21
CA GLU A 465 -24.97 10.42 -3.60
C GLU A 465 -26.26 9.62 -3.81
N ASN A 466 -26.36 8.86 -4.89
CA ASN A 466 -27.53 8.01 -5.15
C ASN A 466 -27.62 6.85 -4.15
N GLY A 467 -26.49 6.24 -3.77
CA GLY A 467 -26.46 5.05 -2.94
C GLY A 467 -27.30 3.90 -3.50
N ILE A 468 -27.32 2.76 -2.84
CA ILE A 468 -28.12 1.59 -3.24
C ILE A 468 -29.00 1.12 -2.08
N LYS A 469 -30.28 0.82 -2.35
CA LYS A 469 -31.29 0.44 -1.33
C LYS A 469 -31.12 -1.01 -0.90
N MET A 470 -31.29 -1.29 0.40
CA MET A 470 -31.27 -2.61 1.00
C MET A 470 -32.67 -3.03 1.47
N ASP A 471 -33.01 -4.31 1.27
CA ASP A 471 -34.14 -4.99 1.89
C ASP A 471 -33.72 -5.47 3.30
N ILE A 472 -34.13 -4.71 4.33
CA ILE A 472 -33.75 -4.97 5.72
C ILE A 472 -34.30 -6.28 6.23
N SER A 473 -35.50 -6.70 5.76
CA SER A 473 -36.11 -7.98 6.20
C SER A 473 -35.30 -9.16 5.69
N SER A 474 -35.02 -9.21 4.39
CA SER A 474 -34.19 -10.25 3.78
C SER A 474 -32.79 -10.30 4.37
N LEU A 475 -32.19 -9.13 4.68
CA LEU A 475 -30.86 -9.08 5.28
C LEU A 475 -30.85 -9.62 6.72
N LYS A 476 -31.86 -9.33 7.54
CA LYS A 476 -31.98 -9.88 8.90
C LYS A 476 -32.22 -11.40 8.89
N GLU A 477 -33.06 -11.89 7.98
CA GLU A 477 -33.28 -13.32 7.79
C GLU A 477 -31.97 -14.03 7.44
N MET A 478 -31.20 -13.48 6.50
CA MET A 478 -29.89 -14.00 6.13
C MET A 478 -28.89 -14.01 7.30
N ILE A 479 -28.86 -12.95 8.12
CA ILE A 479 -27.99 -12.88 9.31
C ILE A 479 -28.33 -14.01 10.29
N ASN A 480 -29.63 -14.24 10.54
CA ASN A 480 -30.09 -15.30 11.43
C ASN A 480 -29.73 -16.69 10.90
N GLU A 481 -29.93 -16.92 9.60
CA GLU A 481 -29.57 -18.18 8.93
C GLU A 481 -28.05 -18.46 9.05
N ILE A 482 -27.22 -17.46 8.74
CA ILE A 482 -25.76 -17.58 8.88
C ILE A 482 -25.35 -17.86 10.33
N ALA A 483 -25.94 -17.18 11.31
CA ALA A 483 -25.64 -17.37 12.73
C ALA A 483 -25.97 -18.80 13.19
N GLU A 484 -27.08 -19.36 12.74
CA GLU A 484 -27.45 -20.75 13.03
C GLU A 484 -26.49 -21.76 12.40
N GLN A 485 -26.13 -21.55 11.12
CA GLN A 485 -25.16 -22.40 10.42
C GLN A 485 -23.77 -22.32 11.08
N LEU A 486 -23.30 -21.15 11.48
CA LEU A 486 -22.04 -20.98 12.20
C LEU A 486 -22.04 -21.72 13.53
N LYS A 487 -23.17 -21.72 14.27
CA LYS A 487 -23.32 -22.47 15.52
C LYS A 487 -23.21 -23.98 15.30
N ILE A 488 -23.88 -24.49 14.28
CA ILE A 488 -23.81 -25.92 13.87
C ILE A 488 -22.36 -26.29 13.53
N LEU A 489 -21.74 -25.52 12.62
CA LEU A 489 -20.35 -25.77 12.19
C LEU A 489 -19.34 -25.69 13.34
N THR A 490 -19.54 -24.77 14.30
CA THR A 490 -18.69 -24.66 15.47
C THR A 490 -18.71 -25.95 16.28
N ASN A 491 -19.90 -26.50 16.54
CA ASN A 491 -20.04 -27.79 17.27
C ASN A 491 -19.40 -28.94 16.50
N GLU A 492 -19.67 -29.03 15.19
CA GLU A 492 -19.06 -30.07 14.33
C GLU A 492 -17.53 -29.98 14.30
N ILE A 493 -16.97 -28.77 14.26
CA ILE A 493 -15.52 -28.55 14.28
C ILE A 493 -14.94 -28.98 15.63
N TYR A 494 -15.57 -28.67 16.75
CA TYR A 494 -15.14 -29.07 18.10
C TYR A 494 -15.22 -30.61 18.27
N ASP A 495 -16.30 -31.23 17.82
CA ASP A 495 -16.45 -32.68 17.86
C ASP A 495 -15.37 -33.39 17.02
N LEU A 496 -15.07 -32.88 15.82
CA LEU A 496 -14.06 -33.45 14.92
C LEU A 496 -12.62 -33.19 15.38
N SER A 497 -12.38 -32.10 16.09
CA SER A 497 -11.05 -31.73 16.62
C SER A 497 -10.79 -32.33 18.01
N GLY A 498 -11.82 -32.69 18.73
CA GLY A 498 -11.74 -33.21 20.11
C GLY A 498 -11.52 -32.15 21.18
N GLU A 499 -11.54 -30.85 20.80
CA GLU A 499 -11.32 -29.76 21.73
C GLU A 499 -12.01 -28.46 21.31
N ASN A 500 -12.27 -27.58 22.29
CA ASN A 500 -12.85 -26.26 22.07
C ASN A 500 -11.73 -25.21 21.93
N PHE A 501 -11.76 -24.43 20.87
CA PHE A 501 -10.77 -23.38 20.61
C PHE A 501 -11.39 -22.22 19.80
N ASN A 502 -10.70 -21.09 19.74
CA ASN A 502 -11.16 -19.99 18.90
C ASN A 502 -10.80 -20.26 17.42
N ILE A 503 -11.79 -20.69 16.62
CA ILE A 503 -11.64 -21.02 15.18
C ILE A 503 -11.12 -19.81 14.37
N ASN A 504 -11.40 -18.58 14.81
CA ASN A 504 -10.94 -17.34 14.17
C ASN A 504 -9.50 -16.98 14.56
N SER A 505 -8.92 -17.60 15.58
CA SER A 505 -7.51 -17.43 15.93
C SER A 505 -6.63 -18.28 15.03
N THR A 506 -5.90 -17.66 14.11
CA THR A 506 -4.97 -18.38 13.21
C THR A 506 -3.91 -19.19 13.96
N LYS A 507 -3.54 -18.74 15.18
CA LYS A 507 -2.57 -19.42 16.04
C LYS A 507 -3.17 -20.69 16.61
N GLN A 508 -4.31 -20.60 17.32
CA GLN A 508 -4.97 -21.78 17.92
C GLN A 508 -5.38 -22.79 16.87
N LEU A 509 -5.94 -22.32 15.74
CA LEU A 509 -6.28 -23.20 14.63
C LEU A 509 -5.05 -23.93 14.06
N GLY A 510 -3.90 -23.25 13.96
CA GLY A 510 -2.66 -23.87 13.53
C GLY A 510 -2.14 -24.92 14.51
N GLU A 511 -2.23 -24.68 15.82
CA GLU A 511 -1.89 -25.64 16.88
C GLU A 511 -2.78 -26.88 16.78
N VAL A 512 -4.11 -26.70 16.70
CA VAL A 512 -5.08 -27.81 16.58
C VAL A 512 -4.83 -28.66 15.33
N LEU A 513 -4.71 -28.03 14.15
CA LEU A 513 -4.59 -28.76 12.90
C LEU A 513 -3.23 -29.47 12.73
N PHE A 514 -2.14 -28.79 13.06
CA PHE A 514 -0.79 -29.26 12.72
C PHE A 514 -0.04 -29.91 13.88
N GLU A 515 -0.40 -29.62 15.14
CA GLU A 515 0.24 -30.20 16.31
C GLU A 515 -0.63 -31.29 16.95
N HIS A 516 -1.94 -31.04 17.16
CA HIS A 516 -2.84 -32.01 17.81
C HIS A 516 -3.35 -33.06 16.83
N LEU A 517 -3.88 -32.64 15.67
CA LEU A 517 -4.37 -33.59 14.64
C LEU A 517 -3.24 -34.10 13.72
N GLY A 518 -2.01 -33.57 13.83
CA GLY A 518 -0.84 -34.04 13.09
C GLY A 518 -0.91 -33.86 11.56
N LEU A 519 -1.74 -32.95 11.06
CA LEU A 519 -1.87 -32.73 9.62
C LEU A 519 -0.59 -32.11 9.03
N PRO A 520 -0.23 -32.41 7.76
CA PRO A 520 1.00 -31.89 7.16
C PRO A 520 0.91 -30.36 6.89
N ALA A 521 1.81 -29.60 7.49
CA ALA A 521 1.93 -28.17 7.28
C ALA A 521 2.79 -27.85 6.05
N LYS A 522 2.22 -27.28 4.98
CA LYS A 522 2.97 -26.92 3.77
C LYS A 522 3.88 -25.70 3.94
N LYS A 523 3.61 -24.80 4.88
CA LYS A 523 4.39 -23.57 5.07
C LYS A 523 4.35 -23.09 6.51
N LYS A 524 5.53 -22.88 7.12
CA LYS A 524 5.68 -22.11 8.37
C LYS A 524 5.92 -20.64 8.03
N THR A 525 5.27 -19.75 8.75
CA THR A 525 5.52 -18.31 8.73
C THR A 525 6.37 -17.91 9.93
N LYS A 526 6.85 -16.67 9.99
CA LYS A 526 7.59 -16.15 11.15
C LYS A 526 6.79 -16.22 12.48
N THR A 527 5.47 -16.27 12.40
CA THR A 527 4.54 -16.24 13.55
C THR A 527 3.81 -17.58 13.79
N GLY A 528 4.16 -18.66 13.08
CA GLY A 528 3.53 -19.96 13.22
C GLY A 528 3.14 -20.62 11.89
N TYR A 529 2.16 -21.51 11.93
CA TYR A 529 1.67 -22.21 10.74
C TYR A 529 0.77 -21.31 9.88
N SER A 530 0.88 -21.44 8.55
CA SER A 530 -0.05 -20.78 7.64
C SER A 530 -1.38 -21.54 7.61
N THR A 531 -2.47 -20.88 8.00
CA THR A 531 -3.84 -21.38 7.92
C THR A 531 -4.67 -20.61 6.89
N ASN A 532 -4.04 -20.03 5.86
CA ASN A 532 -4.77 -19.36 4.79
C ASN A 532 -5.56 -20.39 3.94
N GLU A 533 -6.53 -19.90 3.17
CA GLU A 533 -7.41 -20.71 2.33
C GLU A 533 -6.64 -21.72 1.44
N SER A 534 -5.59 -21.24 0.76
CA SER A 534 -4.76 -22.12 -0.10
C SER A 534 -4.03 -23.22 0.68
N ALA A 535 -3.59 -22.95 1.92
CA ALA A 535 -2.95 -23.95 2.76
C ALA A 535 -3.96 -24.99 3.26
N LEU A 536 -5.16 -24.55 3.65
CA LEU A 536 -6.23 -25.45 4.11
C LEU A 536 -6.83 -26.26 2.97
N SER A 537 -7.11 -25.65 1.80
CA SER A 537 -7.62 -26.36 0.63
C SER A 537 -6.68 -27.49 0.18
N ALA A 538 -5.38 -27.30 0.34
CA ALA A 538 -4.39 -28.32 -0.02
C ALA A 538 -4.35 -29.55 0.89
N ILE A 539 -5.05 -29.52 2.03
CA ILE A 539 -5.18 -30.60 3.01
C ILE A 539 -6.66 -30.95 3.28
N SER A 540 -7.58 -30.45 2.45
CA SER A 540 -9.03 -30.61 2.67
C SER A 540 -9.47 -32.08 2.69
N ASP A 541 -8.81 -32.93 1.91
CA ASP A 541 -9.14 -34.34 1.78
C ASP A 541 -8.50 -35.21 2.88
N LEU A 542 -7.62 -34.63 3.71
CA LEU A 542 -6.88 -35.38 4.73
C LEU A 542 -7.65 -35.53 6.04
N HIS A 543 -8.57 -34.61 6.35
CA HIS A 543 -9.37 -34.69 7.58
C HIS A 543 -10.70 -33.94 7.43
N ALA A 544 -11.80 -34.54 7.92
CA ALA A 544 -13.15 -34.01 7.78
C ALA A 544 -13.36 -32.60 8.42
N VAL A 545 -12.52 -32.21 9.40
CA VAL A 545 -12.58 -30.90 10.02
C VAL A 545 -12.21 -29.77 9.05
N VAL A 546 -11.32 -30.03 8.07
CA VAL A 546 -10.77 -28.96 7.21
C VAL A 546 -11.83 -28.35 6.28
N PRO A 547 -12.65 -29.11 5.54
CA PRO A 547 -13.76 -28.55 4.78
C PRO A 547 -14.74 -27.76 5.65
N LYS A 548 -15.04 -28.22 6.87
CA LYS A 548 -15.92 -27.50 7.82
C LYS A 548 -15.34 -26.16 8.24
N ILE A 549 -14.02 -26.06 8.47
CA ILE A 549 -13.34 -24.82 8.79
C ILE A 549 -13.36 -23.86 7.58
N LEU A 550 -13.19 -24.35 6.37
CA LEU A 550 -13.28 -23.52 5.15
C LEU A 550 -14.69 -22.91 5.02
N THR A 551 -15.74 -23.73 5.17
CA THR A 551 -17.15 -23.28 5.14
C THR A 551 -17.43 -22.29 6.28
N TYR A 552 -16.98 -22.59 7.52
CA TYR A 552 -17.12 -21.70 8.65
C TYR A 552 -16.51 -20.32 8.36
N ARG A 553 -15.29 -20.26 7.82
CA ARG A 553 -14.60 -19.01 7.52
C ARG A 553 -15.29 -18.20 6.41
N GLU A 554 -15.83 -18.88 5.40
CA GLU A 554 -16.63 -18.24 4.35
C GLU A 554 -17.87 -17.54 4.94
N LEU A 555 -18.65 -18.26 5.74
CA LEU A 555 -19.85 -17.74 6.40
C LEU A 555 -19.52 -16.63 7.43
N TYR A 556 -18.49 -16.83 8.25
CA TYR A 556 -18.06 -15.84 9.23
C TYR A 556 -17.58 -14.55 8.55
N LYS A 557 -16.86 -14.66 7.45
CA LYS A 557 -16.46 -13.50 6.65
C LYS A 557 -17.69 -12.79 6.05
N LEU A 558 -18.66 -13.54 5.55
CA LEU A 558 -19.89 -12.98 5.01
C LEU A 558 -20.66 -12.21 6.09
N GLN A 559 -20.77 -12.76 7.29
CA GLN A 559 -21.41 -12.11 8.44
C GLN A 559 -20.66 -10.86 8.88
N SER A 560 -19.40 -11.02 9.29
CA SER A 560 -18.63 -9.96 9.94
C SER A 560 -18.17 -8.84 9.01
N THR A 561 -17.98 -9.12 7.72
CA THR A 561 -17.50 -8.14 6.74
C THR A 561 -18.63 -7.48 5.96
N TYR A 562 -19.73 -8.21 5.72
CA TYR A 562 -20.80 -7.70 4.84
C TYR A 562 -22.13 -7.56 5.55
N THR A 563 -22.79 -8.64 6.00
CA THR A 563 -24.20 -8.54 6.40
C THR A 563 -24.42 -7.64 7.62
N GLU A 564 -23.69 -7.82 8.71
CA GLU A 564 -23.84 -6.98 9.93
C GLU A 564 -23.43 -5.52 9.69
N PRO A 565 -22.26 -5.21 9.07
CA PRO A 565 -21.89 -3.83 8.79
C PRO A 565 -22.85 -3.12 7.82
N LEU A 566 -23.35 -3.83 6.80
CA LEU A 566 -24.31 -3.24 5.85
C LEU A 566 -25.66 -2.99 6.49
N LEU A 567 -26.15 -3.87 7.37
CA LEU A 567 -27.34 -3.64 8.16
C LEU A 567 -27.22 -2.38 9.02
N ALA A 568 -26.09 -2.24 9.74
CA ALA A 568 -25.83 -1.07 10.57
C ALA A 568 -25.75 0.23 9.77
N LEU A 569 -25.23 0.18 8.52
CA LEU A 569 -25.18 1.34 7.63
C LEU A 569 -26.56 1.68 7.05
N ALA A 570 -27.33 0.69 6.61
CA ALA A 570 -28.67 0.90 6.03
C ALA A 570 -29.65 1.51 7.05
N LEU A 571 -29.57 1.10 8.32
CA LEU A 571 -30.42 1.64 9.40
C LEU A 571 -30.09 3.09 9.79
N LYS A 572 -29.03 3.71 9.24
CA LYS A 572 -28.69 5.12 9.53
C LYS A 572 -29.54 6.13 8.76
N ASN A 573 -30.31 5.71 7.78
CA ASN A 573 -31.17 6.59 7.01
C ASN A 573 -32.51 5.93 6.70
N ASP A 574 -33.56 6.76 6.53
CA ASP A 574 -34.94 6.32 6.38
C ASP A 574 -35.20 5.55 5.07
N GLU A 575 -34.37 5.75 4.05
CA GLU A 575 -34.50 5.03 2.77
C GLU A 575 -33.76 3.69 2.75
N ASN A 576 -33.08 3.32 3.84
CA ASN A 576 -32.23 2.11 3.96
C ASN A 576 -31.18 2.00 2.83
N ARG A 577 -30.59 3.13 2.42
CA ARG A 577 -29.57 3.17 1.37
C ARG A 577 -28.15 3.05 1.95
N ILE A 578 -27.31 2.36 1.20
CA ILE A 578 -25.87 2.25 1.43
C ILE A 578 -25.15 3.22 0.51
N PHE A 579 -24.34 4.08 1.08
CA PHE A 579 -23.50 5.02 0.35
C PHE A 579 -22.03 4.54 0.46
N SER A 580 -21.37 4.32 -0.68
CA SER A 580 -19.97 3.92 -0.76
C SER A 580 -19.12 5.06 -1.30
N ASN A 581 -17.84 5.08 -0.98
CA ASN A 581 -16.89 6.02 -1.54
C ASN A 581 -16.03 5.31 -2.60
N PHE A 582 -16.10 5.79 -3.86
CA PHE A 582 -15.30 5.26 -4.97
C PHE A 582 -14.04 6.08 -5.18
N LEU A 583 -12.89 5.43 -5.00
CA LEU A 583 -11.58 6.07 -5.15
C LEU A 583 -11.12 6.01 -6.60
N GLN A 584 -10.98 7.16 -7.22
CA GLN A 584 -10.50 7.28 -8.60
C GLN A 584 -9.01 7.00 -8.72
N THR A 585 -8.23 7.35 -7.69
CA THR A 585 -6.78 7.17 -7.61
C THR A 585 -6.35 5.95 -6.79
N GLY A 586 -7.30 5.04 -6.50
CA GLY A 586 -7.09 3.92 -5.58
C GLY A 586 -6.32 2.72 -6.14
N THR A 587 -6.04 2.70 -7.46
CA THR A 587 -5.27 1.63 -8.12
C THR A 587 -4.28 2.20 -9.13
N SER A 588 -3.20 1.47 -9.38
CA SER A 588 -2.19 1.87 -10.38
C SER A 588 -2.61 1.59 -11.84
N THR A 589 -3.66 0.78 -12.03
CA THR A 589 -4.16 0.41 -13.37
C THR A 589 -5.21 1.36 -13.92
N GLY A 590 -5.74 2.29 -13.12
CA GLY A 590 -6.87 3.14 -13.50
C GLY A 590 -8.24 2.59 -13.14
N ARG A 591 -8.33 1.35 -12.62
CA ARG A 591 -9.59 0.81 -12.08
C ARG A 591 -10.03 1.60 -10.86
N LEU A 592 -11.35 1.72 -10.63
CA LEU A 592 -11.89 2.22 -9.38
C LEU A 592 -11.63 1.22 -8.24
N SER A 593 -11.51 1.74 -7.03
CA SER A 593 -11.69 0.96 -5.82
C SER A 593 -12.79 1.58 -4.97
N SER A 594 -13.41 0.77 -4.12
CA SER A 594 -14.55 1.17 -3.28
C SER A 594 -14.20 0.97 -1.81
N LYS A 595 -14.62 1.90 -0.94
CA LYS A 595 -14.43 1.79 0.52
C LYS A 595 -15.60 2.39 1.30
N ASN A 596 -15.76 1.93 2.54
CA ASN A 596 -16.70 2.45 3.53
C ASN A 596 -18.18 2.45 3.07
N PRO A 597 -18.76 1.30 2.64
CA PRO A 597 -18.20 -0.05 2.51
C PRO A 597 -17.61 -0.35 1.13
N ASN A 598 -16.81 -1.42 1.00
CA ASN A 598 -16.35 -1.90 -0.30
C ASN A 598 -17.44 -2.76 -0.98
N LEU A 599 -18.24 -2.14 -1.85
CA LEU A 599 -19.32 -2.82 -2.58
C LEU A 599 -18.81 -3.61 -3.80
N GLN A 600 -17.58 -3.36 -4.28
CA GLN A 600 -17.01 -4.08 -5.42
C GLN A 600 -16.54 -5.49 -5.07
N ASN A 601 -16.36 -5.79 -3.78
CA ASN A 601 -15.93 -7.10 -3.30
C ASN A 601 -17.06 -7.98 -2.75
N ILE A 602 -18.32 -7.60 -2.93
CA ILE A 602 -19.47 -8.45 -2.57
C ILE A 602 -19.40 -9.71 -3.44
N PRO A 603 -19.40 -10.91 -2.82
CA PRO A 603 -19.23 -12.17 -3.55
C PRO A 603 -20.19 -12.32 -4.73
N ALA A 604 -19.73 -12.89 -5.84
CA ALA A 604 -20.51 -13.08 -7.06
C ALA A 604 -20.93 -14.53 -7.30
N HIS A 605 -20.27 -15.51 -6.66
CA HIS A 605 -20.45 -16.93 -6.89
C HIS A 605 -20.84 -17.66 -5.60
N GLY A 606 -21.68 -18.71 -5.74
CA GLY A 606 -22.23 -19.47 -4.62
C GLY A 606 -23.65 -19.03 -4.24
N SER A 607 -24.41 -19.92 -3.58
CA SER A 607 -25.80 -19.66 -3.20
C SER A 607 -25.94 -18.47 -2.25
N MET A 608 -25.10 -18.40 -1.24
CA MET A 608 -25.10 -17.32 -0.26
C MET A 608 -24.69 -15.97 -0.87
N ALA A 609 -23.82 -15.98 -1.88
CA ALA A 609 -23.46 -14.78 -2.62
C ALA A 609 -24.64 -14.20 -3.41
N VAL A 610 -25.43 -15.05 -4.05
CA VAL A 610 -26.67 -14.63 -4.75
C VAL A 610 -27.68 -14.10 -3.75
N GLN A 611 -27.88 -14.76 -2.60
CA GLN A 611 -28.77 -14.27 -1.53
C GLN A 611 -28.33 -12.90 -1.02
N MET A 612 -27.02 -12.71 -0.79
CA MET A 612 -26.46 -11.41 -0.35
C MET A 612 -26.73 -10.30 -1.37
N ARG A 613 -26.53 -10.58 -2.67
CA ARG A 613 -26.86 -9.61 -3.74
C ARG A 613 -28.36 -9.37 -3.85
N ASN A 614 -29.20 -10.34 -3.53
CA ASN A 614 -30.66 -10.20 -3.53
C ASN A 614 -31.20 -9.37 -2.35
N CYS A 615 -30.37 -9.09 -1.33
CA CYS A 615 -30.70 -8.09 -0.32
C CYS A 615 -30.65 -6.65 -0.86
N PHE A 616 -30.02 -6.40 -2.01
CA PHE A 616 -30.07 -5.10 -2.67
C PHE A 616 -31.26 -5.04 -3.62
N VAL A 617 -32.12 -4.03 -3.43
CA VAL A 617 -33.40 -3.88 -4.14
C VAL A 617 -33.50 -2.48 -4.75
N SER A 618 -34.19 -2.39 -5.86
CA SER A 618 -34.56 -1.10 -6.45
C SER A 618 -35.64 -0.41 -5.62
N LYS A 619 -35.76 0.93 -5.75
CA LYS A 619 -36.87 1.71 -5.20
C LYS A 619 -38.20 1.27 -5.83
N ASP A 620 -39.31 1.43 -5.12
CA ASP A 620 -40.63 1.14 -5.62
C ASP A 620 -40.95 1.98 -6.88
N GLY A 621 -41.45 1.33 -7.93
CA GLY A 621 -41.66 1.95 -9.24
C GLY A 621 -40.39 2.06 -10.12
N PHE A 622 -39.26 1.46 -9.66
CA PHE A 622 -37.97 1.41 -10.37
C PHE A 622 -37.50 -0.04 -10.51
N SER A 623 -36.64 -0.26 -11.48
CA SER A 623 -35.89 -1.52 -11.67
C SER A 623 -34.39 -1.25 -11.75
N PHE A 624 -33.61 -2.24 -11.37
CA PHE A 624 -32.21 -2.24 -11.74
C PHE A 624 -32.05 -2.57 -13.22
N VAL A 625 -31.18 -1.82 -13.87
CA VAL A 625 -30.69 -2.08 -15.22
C VAL A 625 -29.21 -2.34 -15.14
N GLY A 626 -28.80 -3.58 -15.39
CA GLY A 626 -27.41 -4.03 -15.41
C GLY A 626 -26.89 -4.06 -16.85
N LEU A 627 -25.72 -3.49 -17.08
CA LEU A 627 -24.99 -3.51 -18.35
C LEU A 627 -23.57 -3.99 -18.10
N ASP A 628 -23.22 -5.16 -18.65
CA ASP A 628 -21.91 -5.78 -18.45
C ASP A 628 -21.16 -5.97 -19.78
N TYR A 629 -19.89 -5.56 -19.86
CA TYR A 629 -19.06 -5.79 -21.02
C TYR A 629 -18.70 -7.26 -21.19
N SER A 630 -19.07 -7.84 -22.30
CA SER A 630 -18.75 -9.22 -22.62
C SER A 630 -17.26 -9.36 -23.00
N GLN A 631 -16.46 -9.95 -22.12
CA GLN A 631 -15.06 -10.32 -22.36
C GLN A 631 -14.18 -9.17 -22.87
N ILE A 632 -14.32 -7.98 -22.31
CA ILE A 632 -13.63 -6.76 -22.76
C ILE A 632 -12.12 -6.94 -22.89
N GLU A 633 -11.47 -7.63 -21.95
CA GLU A 633 -10.02 -7.82 -21.97
C GLU A 633 -9.56 -8.76 -23.11
N LEU A 634 -10.36 -9.80 -23.45
CA LEU A 634 -10.09 -10.67 -24.59
C LEU A 634 -10.31 -9.92 -25.93
N ARG A 635 -11.28 -9.02 -25.98
CA ARG A 635 -11.49 -8.15 -27.16
C ARG A 635 -10.34 -7.15 -27.34
N LEU A 636 -9.79 -6.63 -26.23
CA LEU A 636 -8.59 -5.81 -26.23
C LEU A 636 -7.37 -6.62 -26.67
N LEU A 637 -7.24 -7.87 -26.23
CA LEU A 637 -6.19 -8.77 -26.71
C LEU A 637 -6.26 -8.97 -28.23
N ALA A 638 -7.46 -9.24 -28.76
CA ALA A 638 -7.68 -9.35 -30.21
C ALA A 638 -7.32 -8.05 -30.97
N HIS A 639 -7.71 -6.90 -30.42
CA HIS A 639 -7.43 -5.58 -30.97
C HIS A 639 -5.93 -5.28 -31.07
N PHE A 640 -5.18 -5.53 -29.97
CA PHE A 640 -3.75 -5.19 -29.90
C PHE A 640 -2.86 -6.22 -30.60
N SER A 641 -3.16 -7.53 -30.46
CA SER A 641 -2.34 -8.60 -31.08
C SER A 641 -2.58 -8.76 -32.57
N LEU A 642 -3.72 -8.28 -33.07
CA LEU A 642 -4.19 -8.48 -34.45
C LEU A 642 -4.23 -9.98 -34.85
N ASP A 643 -4.43 -10.85 -33.86
CA ASP A 643 -4.51 -12.29 -34.10
C ASP A 643 -5.73 -12.63 -34.95
N LYS A 644 -5.49 -13.31 -36.08
CA LYS A 644 -6.51 -13.56 -37.08
C LYS A 644 -7.67 -14.43 -36.56
N GLU A 645 -7.35 -15.42 -35.74
CA GLU A 645 -8.37 -16.32 -35.19
C GLU A 645 -9.23 -15.62 -34.15
N LEU A 646 -8.61 -14.78 -33.25
CA LEU A 646 -9.37 -13.99 -32.30
C LEU A 646 -10.23 -12.93 -33.00
N LEU A 647 -9.67 -12.22 -33.98
CA LEU A 647 -10.42 -11.21 -34.75
C LEU A 647 -11.61 -11.83 -35.45
N ARG A 648 -11.44 -13.01 -36.08
CA ARG A 648 -12.54 -13.72 -36.73
C ARG A 648 -13.61 -14.14 -35.74
N ALA A 649 -13.21 -14.85 -34.65
CA ALA A 649 -14.15 -15.32 -33.62
C ALA A 649 -15.03 -14.19 -33.06
N PHE A 650 -14.44 -13.03 -32.73
CA PHE A 650 -15.21 -11.89 -32.22
C PHE A 650 -16.08 -11.17 -33.26
N ARG A 651 -15.70 -11.20 -34.54
CA ARG A 651 -16.49 -10.61 -35.63
C ARG A 651 -17.68 -11.51 -36.01
N GLU A 652 -17.47 -12.82 -35.97
CA GLU A 652 -18.48 -13.84 -36.31
C GLU A 652 -19.34 -14.23 -35.10
N ASP A 653 -19.11 -13.60 -33.93
CA ASP A 653 -19.82 -13.87 -32.68
C ASP A 653 -19.67 -15.30 -32.16
N GLU A 654 -18.52 -15.94 -32.43
CA GLU A 654 -18.22 -17.26 -31.90
C GLU A 654 -17.84 -17.17 -30.40
N ASP A 655 -18.17 -18.25 -29.66
CA ASP A 655 -17.69 -18.38 -28.26
C ASP A 655 -16.18 -18.64 -28.24
N ILE A 656 -15.41 -17.65 -27.83
CA ILE A 656 -13.95 -17.69 -27.81
C ILE A 656 -13.41 -18.84 -26.93
N HIS A 657 -14.11 -19.19 -25.85
CA HIS A 657 -13.66 -20.28 -24.95
C HIS A 657 -13.88 -21.64 -25.63
N SER A 658 -14.97 -21.83 -26.37
CA SER A 658 -15.20 -23.01 -27.19
C SER A 658 -14.20 -23.11 -28.33
N ARG A 659 -13.89 -21.99 -29.01
CA ARG A 659 -12.87 -21.93 -30.06
C ARG A 659 -11.49 -22.30 -29.53
N THR A 660 -11.11 -21.75 -28.37
CA THR A 660 -9.84 -22.10 -27.72
C THR A 660 -9.82 -23.60 -27.33
N ALA A 661 -10.92 -24.14 -26.79
CA ALA A 661 -11.00 -25.56 -26.45
C ALA A 661 -10.79 -26.45 -27.65
N ILE A 662 -11.45 -26.16 -28.80
CA ILE A 662 -11.25 -26.87 -30.06
C ILE A 662 -9.78 -26.79 -30.49
N SER A 663 -9.17 -25.63 -30.43
CA SER A 663 -7.77 -25.44 -30.85
C SER A 663 -6.75 -26.18 -29.98
N ILE A 664 -7.01 -26.36 -28.69
CA ILE A 664 -6.10 -27.04 -27.76
C ILE A 664 -6.40 -28.53 -27.65
N PHE A 665 -7.70 -28.90 -27.59
CA PHE A 665 -8.16 -30.27 -27.25
C PHE A 665 -8.86 -30.99 -28.42
N GLY A 666 -9.16 -30.31 -29.52
CA GLY A 666 -9.94 -30.85 -30.62
C GLY A 666 -11.46 -30.91 -30.38
N THR A 667 -11.93 -30.60 -29.16
CA THR A 667 -13.36 -30.62 -28.76
C THR A 667 -13.69 -29.43 -27.89
N SER A 668 -14.99 -29.09 -27.73
CA SER A 668 -15.50 -27.98 -26.93
C SER A 668 -16.61 -28.40 -25.96
N ASP A 669 -16.48 -29.62 -25.37
CA ASP A 669 -17.38 -30.03 -24.30
C ASP A 669 -17.28 -29.09 -23.10
N LYS A 670 -18.27 -29.15 -22.17
CA LYS A 670 -18.40 -28.25 -21.02
C LYS A 670 -17.13 -28.16 -20.17
N GLU A 671 -16.44 -29.30 -19.98
CA GLU A 671 -15.22 -29.39 -19.17
C GLU A 671 -14.05 -28.71 -19.90
N LYS A 672 -13.80 -29.03 -21.15
CA LYS A 672 -12.72 -28.45 -21.96
C LYS A 672 -12.91 -26.95 -22.18
N ARG A 673 -14.18 -26.54 -22.37
CA ARG A 673 -14.53 -25.12 -22.43
C ARG A 673 -14.19 -24.39 -21.13
N ALA A 674 -14.45 -24.99 -19.95
CA ALA A 674 -14.09 -24.40 -18.67
C ALA A 674 -12.57 -24.28 -18.50
N VAL A 675 -11.82 -25.33 -18.87
CA VAL A 675 -10.35 -25.30 -18.91
C VAL A 675 -9.84 -24.19 -19.85
N ALA A 676 -10.39 -24.08 -21.05
CA ALA A 676 -10.03 -23.06 -22.01
C ALA A 676 -10.33 -21.64 -21.49
N LYS A 677 -11.41 -21.46 -20.73
CA LYS A 677 -11.73 -20.19 -20.05
C LYS A 677 -10.62 -19.81 -19.05
N THR A 678 -10.17 -20.75 -18.23
CA THR A 678 -9.06 -20.54 -17.28
C THR A 678 -7.75 -20.21 -18.01
N ILE A 679 -7.45 -20.91 -19.12
CA ILE A 679 -6.26 -20.64 -19.94
C ILE A 679 -6.32 -19.23 -20.55
N ASN A 680 -7.44 -18.85 -21.19
CA ASN A 680 -7.61 -17.56 -21.83
C ASN A 680 -7.36 -16.38 -20.86
N PHE A 681 -8.01 -16.40 -19.71
CA PHE A 681 -7.80 -15.35 -18.70
C PHE A 681 -6.44 -15.45 -18.02
N GLY A 682 -6.01 -16.69 -17.69
CA GLY A 682 -4.73 -16.88 -16.99
C GLY A 682 -3.53 -16.36 -17.79
N LEU A 683 -3.50 -16.61 -19.10
CA LEU A 683 -2.38 -16.20 -19.95
C LEU A 683 -2.32 -14.68 -20.16
N ILE A 684 -3.46 -13.99 -20.27
CA ILE A 684 -3.51 -12.52 -20.31
C ILE A 684 -2.83 -11.92 -19.07
N TYR A 685 -3.03 -12.55 -17.89
CA TYR A 685 -2.44 -12.11 -16.64
C TYR A 685 -1.02 -12.68 -16.38
N GLY A 686 -0.39 -13.27 -17.38
CA GLY A 686 0.96 -13.81 -17.28
C GLY A 686 1.07 -15.05 -16.40
N MET A 687 0.01 -15.87 -16.33
CA MET A 687 0.01 -17.13 -15.59
C MET A 687 1.00 -18.11 -16.21
N GLY A 688 1.96 -18.59 -15.42
CA GLY A 688 2.87 -19.66 -15.83
C GLY A 688 2.34 -21.06 -15.53
N ALA A 689 3.03 -22.10 -16.06
CA ALA A 689 2.61 -23.50 -15.96
C ALA A 689 2.37 -23.98 -14.51
N SER A 690 3.15 -23.52 -13.54
CA SER A 690 2.96 -23.91 -12.13
C SER A 690 1.65 -23.39 -11.52
N LYS A 691 1.23 -22.17 -11.88
CA LYS A 691 -0.04 -21.63 -11.38
C LYS A 691 -1.22 -22.30 -12.10
N LEU A 692 -1.10 -22.47 -13.43
CA LEU A 692 -2.12 -23.15 -14.22
C LEU A 692 -2.34 -24.59 -13.76
N SER A 693 -1.25 -25.34 -13.47
CA SER A 693 -1.29 -26.68 -12.90
C SER A 693 -2.10 -26.74 -11.59
N ASN A 694 -1.86 -25.80 -10.69
CA ASN A 694 -2.58 -25.74 -9.41
C ASN A 694 -4.08 -25.38 -9.58
N GLU A 695 -4.41 -24.44 -10.48
CA GLU A 695 -5.81 -24.04 -10.71
C GLU A 695 -6.65 -25.12 -11.39
N LEU A 696 -6.03 -25.90 -12.28
CA LEU A 696 -6.73 -26.96 -13.02
C LEU A 696 -6.62 -28.34 -12.35
N GLY A 697 -5.80 -28.49 -11.29
CA GLY A 697 -5.55 -29.79 -10.66
C GLY A 697 -4.82 -30.78 -11.57
N ILE A 698 -4.00 -30.32 -12.54
CA ILE A 698 -3.28 -31.13 -13.52
C ILE A 698 -1.77 -31.14 -13.26
N SER A 699 -1.03 -32.01 -13.95
CA SER A 699 0.43 -32.01 -13.85
C SER A 699 1.03 -30.73 -14.44
N ARG A 700 2.23 -30.31 -13.96
CA ARG A 700 2.95 -29.17 -14.51
C ARG A 700 3.36 -29.38 -15.98
N SER A 701 3.57 -30.65 -16.38
CA SER A 701 3.87 -31.01 -17.78
C SER A 701 2.67 -30.73 -18.67
N ASP A 702 1.46 -31.15 -18.24
CA ASP A 702 0.24 -30.94 -19.02
C ASP A 702 -0.10 -29.45 -19.11
N ALA A 703 0.07 -28.71 -18.00
CA ALA A 703 -0.11 -27.27 -18.01
C ALA A 703 0.84 -26.58 -19.00
N LYS A 704 2.09 -27.06 -19.12
CA LYS A 704 3.06 -26.54 -20.09
C LYS A 704 2.63 -26.86 -21.52
N ASP A 705 2.19 -28.10 -21.79
CA ASP A 705 1.69 -28.51 -23.10
C ASP A 705 0.47 -27.67 -23.53
N TYR A 706 -0.48 -27.41 -22.61
CA TYR A 706 -1.63 -26.55 -22.90
C TYR A 706 -1.23 -25.13 -23.28
N ILE A 707 -0.25 -24.54 -22.57
CA ILE A 707 0.27 -23.21 -22.87
C ILE A 707 0.97 -23.21 -24.24
N GLU A 708 1.76 -24.22 -24.57
CA GLU A 708 2.43 -24.36 -25.87
C GLU A 708 1.43 -24.51 -27.01
N LYS A 709 0.40 -25.35 -26.86
CA LYS A 709 -0.69 -25.50 -27.83
C LYS A 709 -1.47 -24.20 -28.04
N TYR A 710 -1.76 -23.48 -26.93
CA TYR A 710 -2.40 -22.17 -27.03
C TYR A 710 -1.59 -21.21 -27.88
N PHE A 711 -0.31 -21.02 -27.58
CA PHE A 711 0.55 -20.10 -28.35
C PHE A 711 0.88 -20.61 -29.76
N LYS A 712 0.74 -21.89 -30.03
CA LYS A 712 0.82 -22.41 -31.40
C LYS A 712 -0.43 -22.06 -32.20
N ALA A 713 -1.61 -22.14 -31.59
CA ALA A 713 -2.88 -21.74 -32.19
C ALA A 713 -3.00 -20.22 -32.37
N PHE A 714 -2.48 -19.44 -31.43
CA PHE A 714 -2.56 -17.99 -31.38
C PHE A 714 -1.15 -17.35 -31.37
N ALA A 715 -0.38 -17.60 -32.41
CA ALA A 715 1.04 -17.21 -32.47
C ALA A 715 1.26 -15.69 -32.38
N SER A 716 0.35 -14.89 -32.92
CA SER A 716 0.42 -13.42 -32.87
C SER A 716 0.33 -12.88 -31.43
N ILE A 717 -0.39 -13.57 -30.55
CA ILE A 717 -0.51 -13.20 -29.14
C ILE A 717 0.83 -13.32 -28.44
N LYS A 718 1.56 -14.43 -28.66
CA LYS A 718 2.88 -14.64 -28.06
C LYS A 718 3.84 -13.52 -28.44
N ASN A 719 3.95 -13.25 -29.74
CA ASN A 719 4.83 -12.22 -30.25
C ASN A 719 4.47 -10.82 -29.70
N PHE A 720 3.17 -10.52 -29.66
CA PHE A 720 2.69 -9.27 -29.08
C PHE A 720 3.08 -9.11 -27.60
N MET A 721 2.87 -10.16 -26.77
CA MET A 721 3.22 -10.12 -25.36
C MET A 721 4.73 -9.97 -25.12
N GLU A 722 5.56 -10.66 -25.91
CA GLU A 722 7.02 -10.54 -25.84
C GLU A 722 7.50 -9.14 -26.26
N ASN A 723 6.92 -8.57 -27.31
CA ASN A 723 7.21 -7.20 -27.75
C ASN A 723 6.79 -6.19 -26.69
N LEU A 724 5.59 -6.34 -26.10
CA LEU A 724 5.10 -5.44 -25.05
C LEU A 724 6.02 -5.42 -23.82
N LYS A 725 6.50 -6.60 -23.37
CA LYS A 725 7.48 -6.69 -22.28
C LYS A 725 8.81 -6.03 -22.67
N SER A 726 9.27 -6.23 -23.91
CA SER A 726 10.51 -5.62 -24.40
C SER A 726 10.41 -4.11 -24.49
N GLU A 727 9.27 -3.58 -24.97
CA GLU A 727 8.98 -2.15 -24.99
C GLU A 727 8.90 -1.56 -23.58
N ALA A 728 8.24 -2.25 -22.65
CA ALA A 728 8.17 -1.81 -21.26
C ALA A 728 9.56 -1.71 -20.61
N LYS A 729 10.44 -2.68 -20.88
CA LYS A 729 11.83 -2.65 -20.41
C LYS A 729 12.62 -1.50 -21.01
N LYS A 730 12.48 -1.28 -22.30
CA LYS A 730 13.20 -0.22 -23.03
C LYS A 730 12.75 1.18 -22.61
N ASN A 731 11.45 1.38 -22.48
CA ASN A 731 10.85 2.68 -22.21
C ASN A 731 10.73 3.00 -20.71
N GLY A 732 10.79 1.98 -19.83
CA GLY A 732 10.52 2.11 -18.39
C GLY A 732 9.04 2.27 -18.05
N TYR A 733 8.12 2.11 -19.03
CA TYR A 733 6.67 2.21 -18.79
C TYR A 733 5.86 1.42 -19.81
N THR A 734 4.60 1.17 -19.47
CA THR A 734 3.55 0.66 -20.38
C THR A 734 2.42 1.69 -20.49
N THR A 735 1.76 1.73 -21.65
CA THR A 735 0.62 2.62 -21.90
C THR A 735 -0.68 1.85 -22.14
N THR A 736 -1.81 2.40 -21.66
CA THR A 736 -3.16 1.94 -22.04
C THR A 736 -3.54 2.39 -23.44
N LEU A 737 -4.75 2.05 -23.89
CA LEU A 737 -5.34 2.49 -25.16
C LEU A 737 -5.46 4.03 -25.24
N PHE A 738 -5.71 4.70 -24.12
CA PHE A 738 -5.89 6.15 -24.03
C PHE A 738 -4.62 6.89 -23.59
N GLY A 739 -3.47 6.21 -23.54
CA GLY A 739 -2.18 6.83 -23.24
C GLY A 739 -1.84 6.96 -21.75
N ARG A 740 -2.66 6.42 -20.83
CA ARG A 740 -2.30 6.33 -19.40
C ARG A 740 -1.00 5.57 -19.28
N LYS A 741 -0.05 6.08 -18.49
CA LYS A 741 1.27 5.47 -18.27
C LYS A 741 1.34 4.81 -16.89
N ARG A 742 1.99 3.64 -16.84
CA ARG A 742 2.47 3.05 -15.60
C ARG A 742 3.98 2.77 -15.73
N TYR A 743 4.75 3.26 -14.78
CA TYR A 743 6.20 3.21 -14.80
C TYR A 743 6.74 2.01 -14.04
N PHE A 744 7.89 1.46 -14.50
CA PHE A 744 8.55 0.31 -13.93
C PHE A 744 10.05 0.53 -13.88
N ASP A 745 10.66 0.39 -12.71
CA ASP A 745 12.11 0.49 -12.54
C ASP A 745 12.79 -0.87 -12.76
N PHE A 746 12.85 -1.31 -14.00
CA PHE A 746 13.51 -2.56 -14.36
C PHE A 746 15.02 -2.56 -14.07
N ALA A 747 15.67 -1.39 -14.07
CA ALA A 747 17.10 -1.27 -13.89
C ALA A 747 17.54 -1.63 -12.45
N ASN A 748 16.73 -1.28 -11.45
CA ASN A 748 17.01 -1.52 -10.04
C ASN A 748 16.20 -2.70 -9.46
N ALA A 749 15.52 -3.47 -10.31
CA ALA A 749 14.64 -4.56 -9.88
C ALA A 749 15.42 -5.81 -9.48
N THR A 750 15.07 -6.40 -8.33
CA THR A 750 15.48 -7.77 -8.01
C THR A 750 14.87 -8.76 -9.02
N PRO A 751 15.40 -9.99 -9.19
CA PRO A 751 14.83 -10.98 -10.12
C PRO A 751 13.34 -11.25 -9.90
N MET A 752 12.88 -11.21 -8.66
CA MET A 752 11.47 -11.38 -8.31
C MET A 752 10.63 -10.14 -8.72
N GLN A 753 11.12 -8.94 -8.46
CA GLN A 753 10.49 -7.70 -8.90
C GLN A 753 10.50 -7.57 -10.42
N PHE A 754 11.56 -7.97 -11.08
CA PHE A 754 11.66 -7.96 -12.53
C PHE A 754 10.57 -8.83 -13.17
N ALA A 755 10.41 -10.07 -12.70
CA ALA A 755 9.34 -10.96 -13.16
C ALA A 755 7.93 -10.43 -12.81
N MET A 756 7.80 -9.71 -11.70
CA MET A 756 6.56 -9.03 -11.32
C MET A 756 6.24 -7.90 -12.31
N TYR A 757 7.20 -7.02 -12.61
CA TYR A 757 7.05 -5.90 -13.54
C TYR A 757 6.72 -6.36 -14.97
N GLU A 758 7.29 -7.48 -15.44
CA GLU A 758 6.90 -8.07 -16.72
C GLU A 758 5.42 -8.45 -16.77
N ARG A 759 4.89 -9.05 -15.69
CA ARG A 759 3.46 -9.39 -15.60
C ARG A 759 2.59 -8.13 -15.49
N GLU A 760 2.99 -7.18 -14.66
CA GLU A 760 2.24 -5.95 -14.43
C GLU A 760 2.22 -5.05 -15.67
N SER A 761 3.28 -5.03 -16.48
CA SER A 761 3.29 -4.29 -17.75
C SER A 761 2.24 -4.82 -18.72
N VAL A 762 2.08 -6.15 -18.81
CA VAL A 762 1.04 -6.80 -19.61
C VAL A 762 -0.35 -6.50 -19.04
N ASN A 763 -0.53 -6.69 -17.72
CA ASN A 763 -1.82 -6.44 -17.05
C ASN A 763 -2.26 -4.98 -17.19
N THR A 764 -1.34 -4.02 -17.09
CA THR A 764 -1.63 -2.59 -17.26
C THR A 764 -2.19 -2.30 -18.64
N LYS A 765 -1.64 -2.93 -19.69
CA LYS A 765 -2.12 -2.75 -21.07
C LYS A 765 -3.60 -3.13 -21.21
N PHE A 766 -4.02 -4.26 -20.65
CA PHE A 766 -5.39 -4.77 -20.80
C PHE A 766 -6.35 -4.19 -19.76
N GLN A 767 -6.04 -4.35 -18.47
CA GLN A 767 -6.91 -3.88 -17.38
C GLN A 767 -7.05 -2.35 -17.38
N GLY A 768 -5.94 -1.64 -17.63
CA GLY A 768 -5.98 -0.19 -17.71
C GLY A 768 -6.79 0.31 -18.90
N SER A 769 -6.65 -0.34 -20.06
CA SER A 769 -7.47 0.02 -21.24
C SER A 769 -8.95 -0.27 -21.03
N ALA A 770 -9.31 -1.39 -20.38
CA ALA A 770 -10.69 -1.70 -20.01
C ALA A 770 -11.25 -0.65 -19.03
N ALA A 771 -10.47 -0.28 -18.00
CA ALA A 771 -10.87 0.75 -17.04
C ALA A 771 -11.11 2.12 -17.72
N ASP A 772 -10.24 2.52 -18.64
CA ASP A 772 -10.39 3.76 -19.40
C ASP A 772 -11.65 3.73 -20.28
N ILE A 773 -11.96 2.59 -20.94
CA ILE A 773 -13.18 2.40 -21.73
C ILE A 773 -14.43 2.56 -20.87
N ILE A 774 -14.47 1.89 -19.70
CA ILE A 774 -15.60 1.95 -18.77
C ILE A 774 -15.80 3.37 -18.24
N LYS A 775 -14.73 4.04 -17.82
CA LYS A 775 -14.80 5.45 -17.38
C LYS A 775 -15.34 6.37 -18.48
N LYS A 776 -14.87 6.17 -19.71
CA LYS A 776 -15.35 6.96 -20.85
C LYS A 776 -16.83 6.71 -21.11
N ALA A 777 -17.28 5.45 -21.06
CA ALA A 777 -18.69 5.11 -21.16
C ALA A 777 -19.53 5.79 -20.06
N MET A 778 -19.04 5.77 -18.80
CA MET A 778 -19.74 6.44 -17.69
C MET A 778 -19.81 7.97 -17.88
N VAL A 779 -18.77 8.59 -18.41
CA VAL A 779 -18.77 10.03 -18.74
C VAL A 779 -19.77 10.34 -19.88
N GLU A 780 -19.81 9.54 -20.95
CA GLU A 780 -20.73 9.72 -22.08
C GLU A 780 -22.20 9.41 -21.70
N ILE A 781 -22.43 8.54 -20.72
CA ILE A 781 -23.75 8.22 -20.18
C ILE A 781 -24.25 9.34 -19.24
N SER A 782 -23.36 10.02 -18.55
CA SER A 782 -23.71 10.99 -17.50
C SER A 782 -24.75 12.05 -17.90
N PRO A 783 -24.79 12.60 -19.13
CA PRO A 783 -25.82 13.57 -19.56
C PRO A 783 -27.24 12.99 -19.62
N PHE A 784 -27.43 11.67 -19.64
CA PHE A 784 -28.74 11.00 -19.69
C PHE A 784 -29.25 10.61 -18.29
N LEU A 785 -28.47 10.86 -17.23
CA LEU A 785 -28.85 10.55 -15.86
C LEU A 785 -29.66 11.72 -15.24
N ASN A 786 -30.73 11.36 -14.53
CA ASN A 786 -31.60 12.30 -13.84
C ASN A 786 -32.35 11.55 -12.70
N GLU A 787 -33.41 12.15 -12.13
CA GLU A 787 -34.22 11.53 -11.07
C GLU A 787 -34.92 10.23 -11.49
N ASN A 788 -35.16 10.01 -12.78
CA ASN A 788 -35.81 8.80 -13.32
C ASN A 788 -34.83 7.70 -13.73
N ALA A 789 -33.54 8.01 -13.84
CA ALA A 789 -32.48 7.07 -14.21
C ALA A 789 -31.15 7.47 -13.54
N ARG A 790 -30.69 6.69 -12.56
CA ARG A 790 -29.53 6.96 -11.71
C ARG A 790 -28.50 5.86 -11.88
N LEU A 791 -27.22 6.22 -12.02
CA LEU A 791 -26.13 5.27 -11.90
C LEU A 791 -25.85 5.03 -10.41
N LEU A 792 -25.80 3.76 -9.98
CA LEU A 792 -25.62 3.38 -8.58
C LEU A 792 -24.23 2.80 -8.31
N LEU A 793 -23.78 1.85 -9.14
CA LEU A 793 -22.56 1.09 -8.92
C LEU A 793 -21.81 0.87 -10.24
N GLN A 794 -20.51 0.80 -10.14
CA GLN A 794 -19.60 0.21 -11.13
C GLN A 794 -18.84 -0.92 -10.43
N ILE A 795 -18.95 -2.15 -10.95
CA ILE A 795 -18.34 -3.35 -10.37
C ILE A 795 -17.68 -4.13 -11.51
N HIS A 796 -16.35 -4.26 -11.47
CA HIS A 796 -15.56 -4.86 -12.53
C HIS A 796 -15.88 -4.23 -13.90
N ASP A 797 -16.56 -4.95 -14.79
CA ASP A 797 -16.92 -4.52 -16.13
C ASP A 797 -18.42 -4.19 -16.26
N GLU A 798 -19.15 -4.18 -15.12
CA GLU A 798 -20.60 -3.98 -15.02
C GLU A 798 -20.95 -2.57 -14.50
N LEU A 799 -21.98 -1.96 -15.09
CA LEU A 799 -22.66 -0.74 -14.61
C LEU A 799 -24.08 -1.10 -14.14
N ILE A 800 -24.46 -0.66 -12.95
CA ILE A 800 -25.78 -0.88 -12.37
C ILE A 800 -26.50 0.46 -12.21
N PHE A 801 -27.66 0.56 -12.84
CA PHE A 801 -28.54 1.73 -12.80
C PHE A 801 -29.83 1.41 -12.05
N GLU A 802 -30.43 2.41 -11.43
CA GLU A 802 -31.80 2.38 -10.91
C GLU A 802 -32.65 3.25 -11.84
N VAL A 803 -33.61 2.65 -12.56
CA VAL A 803 -34.34 3.29 -13.64
C VAL A 803 -35.85 3.06 -13.43
N ARG A 804 -36.68 4.09 -13.65
CA ARG A 804 -38.13 4.00 -13.57
C ARG A 804 -38.65 2.91 -14.52
N ASP A 805 -39.58 2.11 -14.06
CA ASP A 805 -40.07 0.89 -14.74
C ASP A 805 -40.48 1.10 -16.18
N ASP A 806 -41.23 2.17 -16.45
CA ASP A 806 -41.81 2.48 -17.77
C ASP A 806 -40.78 2.85 -18.84
N ILE A 807 -39.56 3.25 -18.45
CA ILE A 807 -38.48 3.61 -19.36
C ILE A 807 -37.26 2.65 -19.28
N SER A 808 -37.29 1.66 -18.40
CA SER A 808 -36.11 0.83 -18.09
C SER A 808 -35.51 0.12 -19.32
N GLU A 809 -36.38 -0.45 -20.18
CA GLU A 809 -35.95 -1.14 -21.40
C GLU A 809 -35.39 -0.18 -22.45
N SER A 810 -36.05 0.94 -22.71
CA SER A 810 -35.61 1.94 -23.70
C SER A 810 -34.31 2.62 -23.25
N PHE A 811 -34.20 2.94 -21.97
CA PHE A 811 -32.99 3.46 -21.35
C PHE A 811 -31.84 2.45 -21.46
N GLY A 812 -32.07 1.18 -21.06
CA GLY A 812 -31.08 0.12 -21.11
C GLY A 812 -30.50 -0.07 -22.52
N LYS A 813 -31.36 -0.14 -23.55
CA LYS A 813 -30.94 -0.25 -24.96
C LYS A 813 -30.09 0.95 -25.41
N LYS A 814 -30.47 2.17 -25.03
CA LYS A 814 -29.72 3.38 -25.38
C LYS A 814 -28.33 3.40 -24.68
N MET A 815 -28.25 3.05 -23.40
CA MET A 815 -26.97 2.98 -22.68
C MET A 815 -26.10 1.86 -23.24
N GLN A 816 -26.69 0.73 -23.60
CA GLN A 816 -26.00 -0.35 -24.28
C GLN A 816 -25.34 0.09 -25.59
N GLU A 817 -26.05 0.86 -26.41
CA GLU A 817 -25.53 1.43 -27.65
C GLU A 817 -24.34 2.37 -27.38
N ILE A 818 -24.43 3.25 -26.37
CA ILE A 818 -23.31 4.12 -25.96
C ILE A 818 -22.10 3.30 -25.55
N MET A 819 -22.25 2.31 -24.66
CA MET A 819 -21.16 1.47 -24.19
C MET A 819 -20.48 0.71 -25.34
N GLN A 820 -21.26 0.19 -26.30
CA GLN A 820 -20.71 -0.55 -27.44
C GLN A 820 -19.96 0.32 -28.44
N ASN A 821 -20.30 1.61 -28.54
CA ASN A 821 -19.72 2.55 -29.51
C ASN A 821 -18.71 3.54 -28.91
N VAL A 822 -18.43 3.46 -27.60
CA VAL A 822 -17.59 4.42 -26.87
C VAL A 822 -16.17 4.53 -27.43
N VAL A 823 -15.66 3.47 -28.06
CA VAL A 823 -14.36 3.43 -28.74
C VAL A 823 -14.40 2.46 -29.92
N LYS A 824 -13.70 2.81 -30.98
CA LYS A 824 -13.58 1.94 -32.18
C LYS A 824 -12.40 0.99 -32.01
N LEU A 825 -12.70 -0.29 -31.86
CA LEU A 825 -11.70 -1.38 -31.88
C LEU A 825 -11.72 -2.16 -33.22
N ASN A 826 -10.76 -3.05 -33.41
CA ASN A 826 -10.74 -3.97 -34.57
C ASN A 826 -11.79 -5.11 -34.45
N VAL A 827 -12.43 -5.22 -33.29
CA VAL A 827 -13.52 -6.12 -32.98
C VAL A 827 -14.67 -5.33 -32.32
N PRO A 828 -15.93 -5.74 -32.46
CA PRO A 828 -17.03 -5.03 -31.82
C PRO A 828 -16.94 -5.16 -30.29
N LEU A 829 -17.24 -4.09 -29.56
CA LEU A 829 -17.55 -4.19 -28.13
C LEU A 829 -18.99 -4.70 -27.99
N LYS A 830 -19.22 -5.64 -27.08
CA LYS A 830 -20.55 -6.16 -26.76
C LYS A 830 -20.83 -6.01 -25.29
N THR A 831 -22.09 -5.70 -24.97
CA THR A 831 -22.59 -5.65 -23.59
C THR A 831 -23.84 -6.51 -23.47
N SER A 832 -24.01 -7.19 -22.35
CA SER A 832 -25.29 -7.80 -21.96
C SER A 832 -26.16 -6.75 -21.26
N LEU A 833 -27.47 -6.84 -21.45
CA LEU A 833 -28.46 -6.02 -20.77
C LEU A 833 -29.35 -6.95 -19.94
N SER A 834 -29.51 -6.63 -18.65
CA SER A 834 -30.45 -7.31 -17.75
C SER A 834 -31.25 -6.30 -16.95
N ILE A 835 -32.53 -6.63 -16.67
CA ILE A 835 -33.45 -5.75 -15.95
C ILE A 835 -34.15 -6.58 -14.88
N ASN A 836 -34.02 -6.19 -13.61
CA ASN A 836 -34.68 -6.90 -12.51
C ASN A 836 -34.88 -5.97 -11.29
N LYS A 837 -35.69 -6.41 -10.31
CA LYS A 837 -35.92 -5.69 -9.05
C LYS A 837 -34.83 -5.90 -8.00
N ARG A 838 -34.08 -7.00 -8.12
CA ARG A 838 -33.03 -7.39 -7.19
C ARG A 838 -31.70 -7.54 -7.94
N TRP A 839 -30.61 -7.14 -7.30
CA TRP A 839 -29.28 -7.19 -7.94
C TRP A 839 -28.83 -8.62 -8.25
N GLY A 840 -29.07 -9.56 -7.33
CA GLY A 840 -28.66 -10.96 -7.56
C GLY A 840 -29.33 -11.66 -8.74
N ASP A 841 -30.45 -11.10 -9.24
CA ASP A 841 -31.22 -11.59 -10.38
C ASP A 841 -30.82 -10.91 -11.71
N LEU A 842 -29.86 -9.99 -11.69
CA LEU A 842 -29.27 -9.39 -12.90
C LEU A 842 -28.27 -10.37 -13.53
N LYS A 843 -28.73 -11.29 -14.38
CA LYS A 843 -27.85 -12.21 -15.13
C LYS A 843 -28.43 -12.52 -16.51
#